data_510895f2e4f8b1bfd544606e1af2d23a
#
_entry.id   510895f2e4f8b1bfd544606e1af2d23a
#
_cell.length_a   1.000
_cell.length_b   1.000
_cell.length_c   1.000
_cell.angle_alpha   90.00
_cell.angle_beta   90.00
_cell.angle_gamma   90.00
#
_symmetry.space_group_name_H-M   'P 1'
#
loop_
_entity.id
_entity.type
_entity.pdbx_description
1 polymer ?
#
loop_
_entity_poly.entity_id
_entity_poly.type
_entity_poly.pdbx_seq_one_letter_code
_entity_poly.pdbx_strand_id
1 'polypeptide(L)'
;MLMKFFSILCTTLLIGSIQMNAGNKITVKQITDNTFKQETLDDVTTLNDGEAYAQISSDGKQIVKYSFKTGKPIGALFDVNTVRGKKIQNVDGYIMSPDGKRILIQTQTKRIYRRSFTAEYYIYDINNNKMVPLSDRGPQQTPLFSPDGNNIAFVRQNNIYLVKLLYDNSESQVTIDGKFNGIINGIPDWVNEEEFSTARSMVFTADSKMICWIRYDESNVKQYSLQLFKGLEPERNEFAEYPGQYSYKYPVPGEANSSVEALSYDIQSHQTRKMKVALDADGYMPRIVMTKDPAKIAVMTFNRHQDDLRIYMANPRSTVSQLVIEDKSDKYVKEEGLENICFTDNHILLPSEKDGFNHLYLYDINGKLIRKIGKGNFVINDVYGYDENNGNVYYSSNENGVTQQDVYVSKSNGSVECLTKRAGWNDAIFSHGFKYFINIYSSMNTPSVYTICNNSGHELVTLIDNKALDNKLKEFDISKCEMFSFTTSEGIKLNGWMIKPSDFDPNKKYPVILYQYSGPGNQQVLNKWGIGAFGQGAIFEESLAQQGFICVCVDGRGTGGRGADFEKCTYLRLGDLESKDQVETALYMGSLPYVDKDRIGIWGWSYGGWNTLMSMSEGRGVFKAGVAVAPPTNWRYYDSVYTERYMRTPKENKSGYDEVNPIARVNNLHGALLICHGLADDNVHFQNTAEYTEALVQADKDFKENIYVNRNHSIYGGNTRNHLLRQITNFFLTEMK
;
A
#
# COMPACT_ATOMS: atom_id res chain seq x y z
N MET A 1 -55.15 -63.97 51.40
CA MET A 1 -53.69 -64.19 51.36
C MET A 1 -53.14 -63.28 50.32
N LEU A 2 -52.68 -62.13 50.80
CA LEU A 2 -52.31 -60.99 49.94
C LEU A 2 -50.75 -60.99 49.69
N MET A 3 -50.34 -61.00 48.44
CA MET A 3 -48.96 -60.64 48.05
C MET A 3 -48.94 -59.14 47.68
N LYS A 4 -48.10 -58.39 48.36
CA LYS A 4 -47.79 -57.01 48.03
C LYS A 4 -46.71 -56.94 46.97
N PHE A 5 -46.97 -56.27 45.83
CA PHE A 5 -46.01 -55.88 44.85
C PHE A 5 -45.35 -54.55 45.24
N PHE A 6 -44.02 -54.53 45.35
CA PHE A 6 -43.22 -53.30 45.43
C PHE A 6 -42.78 -52.95 44.03
N SER A 7 -43.18 -51.77 43.56
CA SER A 7 -42.73 -51.22 42.28
C SER A 7 -41.52 -50.28 42.53
N ILE A 8 -40.37 -50.66 42.01
CA ILE A 8 -39.18 -49.80 42.05
C ILE A 8 -39.14 -48.93 40.77
N LEU A 9 -39.34 -47.63 40.95
CA LEU A 9 -39.20 -46.63 39.86
C LEU A 9 -37.74 -46.29 39.66
N CYS A 10 -37.13 -46.81 38.60
CA CYS A 10 -35.80 -46.40 38.15
C CYS A 10 -35.93 -45.11 37.34
N THR A 11 -35.51 -43.97 37.91
CA THR A 11 -35.35 -42.70 37.22
C THR A 11 -33.99 -42.74 36.53
N THR A 12 -33.96 -42.98 35.23
CA THR A 12 -32.80 -42.80 34.37
C THR A 12 -32.59 -41.32 34.13
N LEU A 13 -31.57 -40.71 34.77
CA LEU A 13 -31.05 -39.41 34.39
C LEU A 13 -30.34 -39.56 33.03
N LEU A 14 -30.96 -39.05 31.96
CA LEU A 14 -30.27 -38.77 30.71
C LEU A 14 -29.37 -37.54 30.95
N ILE A 15 -28.07 -37.80 31.20
CA ILE A 15 -27.01 -36.77 31.03
C ILE A 15 -26.86 -36.61 29.53
N GLY A 16 -27.53 -35.63 28.96
CA GLY A 16 -27.26 -35.17 27.60
C GLY A 16 -25.85 -34.57 27.59
N SER A 17 -24.86 -35.32 27.11
CA SER A 17 -23.58 -34.75 26.71
C SER A 17 -23.85 -33.77 25.56
N ILE A 18 -23.79 -32.49 25.85
CA ILE A 18 -23.68 -31.48 24.81
C ILE A 18 -22.30 -31.74 24.17
N GLN A 19 -22.29 -32.47 23.06
CA GLN A 19 -21.15 -32.47 22.18
C GLN A 19 -21.06 -31.02 21.65
N MET A 20 -20.18 -30.21 22.24
CA MET A 20 -19.68 -29.01 21.57
C MET A 20 -19.05 -29.52 20.29
N ASN A 21 -19.69 -29.31 19.15
CA ASN A 21 -19.04 -29.49 17.85
C ASN A 21 -17.86 -28.54 17.85
N ALA A 22 -16.64 -29.08 17.98
CA ALA A 22 -15.45 -28.30 17.72
C ALA A 22 -15.56 -27.77 16.28
N GLY A 23 -15.47 -26.46 16.11
CA GLY A 23 -15.50 -25.83 14.80
C GLY A 23 -14.37 -26.37 13.91
N ASN A 24 -14.49 -26.15 12.61
CA ASN A 24 -13.44 -26.55 11.67
C ASN A 24 -12.15 -25.75 11.95
N LYS A 25 -11.00 -26.41 11.77
CA LYS A 25 -9.70 -25.75 11.80
C LYS A 25 -9.36 -25.18 10.43
N ILE A 26 -8.73 -24.00 10.44
CA ILE A 26 -8.23 -23.33 9.23
C ILE A 26 -7.00 -24.07 8.71
N THR A 27 -6.98 -24.39 7.43
CA THR A 27 -5.81 -24.95 6.75
C THR A 27 -5.03 -23.85 6.02
N VAL A 28 -3.71 -24.00 5.88
CA VAL A 28 -2.89 -23.07 5.12
C VAL A 28 -3.39 -22.91 3.67
N LYS A 29 -3.90 -23.97 3.06
CA LYS A 29 -4.48 -23.91 1.72
C LYS A 29 -5.68 -22.96 1.65
N GLN A 30 -6.57 -22.98 2.64
CA GLN A 30 -7.74 -22.10 2.68
C GLN A 30 -7.36 -20.62 2.84
N ILE A 31 -6.20 -20.32 3.45
CA ILE A 31 -5.68 -18.95 3.53
C ILE A 31 -5.26 -18.47 2.13
N THR A 32 -4.68 -19.36 1.31
CA THR A 32 -4.07 -19.00 0.02
C THR A 32 -4.99 -19.17 -1.18
N ASP A 33 -6.13 -19.85 -1.04
CA ASP A 33 -7.10 -20.12 -2.12
C ASP A 33 -8.33 -19.17 -2.11
N ASN A 34 -8.23 -18.05 -1.38
CA ASN A 34 -9.29 -17.06 -1.24
C ASN A 34 -10.57 -17.56 -0.53
N THR A 35 -10.51 -18.67 0.24
CA THR A 35 -11.67 -19.18 1.01
C THR A 35 -12.29 -18.12 1.91
N PHE A 36 -11.46 -17.24 2.49
CA PHE A 36 -11.88 -16.18 3.41
C PHE A 36 -11.82 -14.77 2.79
N LYS A 37 -11.80 -14.68 1.46
CA LYS A 37 -11.82 -13.38 0.77
C LYS A 37 -13.19 -12.73 0.99
N GLN A 38 -13.16 -11.48 1.46
CA GLN A 38 -14.36 -10.65 1.53
C GLN A 38 -14.78 -10.17 0.13
N GLU A 39 -16.05 -9.88 -0.04
CA GLU A 39 -16.55 -9.14 -1.19
C GLU A 39 -16.15 -7.66 -1.02
N THR A 40 -15.65 -7.07 -2.10
CA THR A 40 -15.16 -5.68 -2.15
C THR A 40 -15.84 -4.93 -3.29
N LEU A 41 -15.90 -3.62 -3.15
CA LEU A 41 -16.35 -2.73 -4.21
C LEU A 41 -15.10 -2.16 -4.90
N ASP A 42 -14.60 -2.88 -5.91
CA ASP A 42 -13.38 -2.52 -6.62
C ASP A 42 -13.68 -1.62 -7.83
N ASP A 43 -12.69 -0.82 -8.26
CA ASP A 43 -12.71 0.00 -9.49
C ASP A 43 -13.89 0.97 -9.61
N VAL A 44 -14.31 1.56 -8.50
CA VAL A 44 -15.39 2.57 -8.49
C VAL A 44 -14.88 3.87 -9.13
N THR A 45 -15.50 4.26 -10.24
CA THR A 45 -15.30 5.56 -10.88
C THR A 45 -16.52 6.44 -10.65
N THR A 46 -16.36 7.55 -9.94
CA THR A 46 -17.45 8.51 -9.74
C THR A 46 -17.64 9.35 -11.01
N LEU A 47 -18.89 9.52 -11.44
CA LEU A 47 -19.20 10.22 -12.67
C LEU A 47 -19.38 11.73 -12.42
N ASN A 48 -19.13 12.53 -13.47
CA ASN A 48 -19.14 14.00 -13.39
C ASN A 48 -20.51 14.60 -13.01
N ASP A 49 -21.60 13.84 -13.15
CA ASP A 49 -22.94 14.27 -12.74
C ASP A 49 -23.14 14.30 -11.20
N GLY A 50 -22.22 13.69 -10.45
CA GLY A 50 -22.29 13.58 -8.97
C GLY A 50 -23.45 12.72 -8.45
N GLU A 51 -24.24 12.12 -9.34
CA GLU A 51 -25.42 11.30 -9.00
C GLU A 51 -25.17 9.81 -9.23
N ALA A 52 -24.09 9.45 -9.95
CA ALA A 52 -23.82 8.09 -10.32
C ALA A 52 -22.31 7.74 -10.24
N TYR A 53 -22.07 6.45 -10.15
CA TYR A 53 -20.74 5.85 -10.28
C TYR A 53 -20.78 4.69 -11.27
N ALA A 54 -19.62 4.31 -11.78
CA ALA A 54 -19.46 3.16 -12.66
C ALA A 54 -18.52 2.13 -12.02
N GLN A 55 -18.73 0.87 -12.36
CA GLN A 55 -17.95 -0.27 -11.89
C GLN A 55 -17.92 -1.38 -12.93
N ILE A 56 -16.83 -2.15 -12.98
CA ILE A 56 -16.75 -3.38 -13.77
C ILE A 56 -17.63 -4.45 -13.11
N SER A 57 -18.42 -5.16 -13.92
CA SER A 57 -19.22 -6.30 -13.44
C SER A 57 -18.32 -7.43 -12.91
N SER A 58 -18.81 -8.23 -11.97
CA SER A 58 -18.04 -9.31 -11.35
C SER A 58 -17.53 -10.38 -12.34
N ASP A 59 -18.17 -10.53 -13.50
CA ASP A 59 -17.72 -11.41 -14.58
C ASP A 59 -16.74 -10.74 -15.56
N GLY A 60 -16.40 -9.46 -15.34
CA GLY A 60 -15.49 -8.68 -16.20
C GLY A 60 -16.06 -8.35 -17.59
N LYS A 61 -17.38 -8.50 -17.83
CA LYS A 61 -17.98 -8.35 -19.15
C LYS A 61 -18.57 -6.98 -19.43
N GLN A 62 -18.91 -6.24 -18.39
CA GLN A 62 -19.62 -4.96 -18.49
C GLN A 62 -18.96 -3.89 -17.63
N ILE A 63 -19.16 -2.63 -18.02
CA ILE A 63 -19.01 -1.46 -17.16
C ILE A 63 -20.42 -0.96 -16.88
N VAL A 64 -20.86 -1.08 -15.64
CA VAL A 64 -22.24 -0.79 -15.22
C VAL A 64 -22.29 0.53 -14.48
N LYS A 65 -23.26 1.37 -14.83
CA LYS A 65 -23.57 2.63 -14.14
C LYS A 65 -24.56 2.38 -13.01
N TYR A 66 -24.27 2.87 -11.82
CA TYR A 66 -25.10 2.77 -10.61
C TYR A 66 -25.50 4.15 -10.09
N SER A 67 -26.67 4.23 -9.47
CA SER A 67 -27.15 5.45 -8.82
C SER A 67 -26.65 5.54 -7.38
N PHE A 68 -26.01 6.65 -6.98
CA PHE A 68 -25.68 6.92 -5.57
C PHE A 68 -26.94 6.99 -4.68
N LYS A 69 -28.06 7.46 -5.20
CA LYS A 69 -29.28 7.60 -4.41
C LYS A 69 -29.89 6.24 -4.00
N THR A 70 -29.78 5.24 -4.87
CA THR A 70 -30.49 3.96 -4.68
C THR A 70 -29.57 2.74 -4.61
N GLY A 71 -28.27 2.86 -4.94
CA GLY A 71 -27.33 1.75 -5.08
C GLY A 71 -27.65 0.79 -6.24
N LYS A 72 -28.69 1.06 -7.03
CA LYS A 72 -29.15 0.18 -8.09
C LYS A 72 -28.47 0.49 -9.45
N PRO A 73 -28.27 -0.53 -10.30
CA PRO A 73 -27.82 -0.30 -11.66
C PRO A 73 -28.87 0.50 -12.45
N ILE A 74 -28.40 1.46 -13.23
CA ILE A 74 -29.24 2.34 -14.08
C ILE A 74 -28.88 2.23 -15.57
N GLY A 75 -27.94 1.37 -15.92
CA GLY A 75 -27.58 1.05 -17.31
C GLY A 75 -26.16 0.50 -17.43
N ALA A 76 -25.86 -0.12 -18.56
CA ALA A 76 -24.51 -0.49 -18.93
C ALA A 76 -23.88 0.61 -19.79
N LEU A 77 -22.67 1.05 -19.44
CA LEU A 77 -21.86 1.96 -20.24
C LEU A 77 -21.12 1.22 -21.34
N PHE A 78 -20.75 -0.04 -21.09
CA PHE A 78 -20.04 -0.92 -22.01
C PHE A 78 -20.45 -2.37 -21.79
N ASP A 79 -20.51 -3.18 -22.87
CA ASP A 79 -20.76 -4.63 -22.82
C ASP A 79 -19.98 -5.34 -23.93
N VAL A 80 -19.11 -6.29 -23.57
CA VAL A 80 -18.29 -7.06 -24.53
C VAL A 80 -19.14 -7.84 -25.54
N ASN A 81 -20.38 -8.21 -25.20
CA ASN A 81 -21.25 -9.02 -26.02
C ASN A 81 -21.95 -8.18 -27.14
N THR A 82 -22.22 -6.89 -26.86
CA THR A 82 -22.98 -6.02 -27.76
C THR A 82 -22.12 -5.03 -28.54
N VAL A 83 -20.88 -4.77 -28.09
CA VAL A 83 -19.98 -3.81 -28.73
C VAL A 83 -19.70 -4.16 -30.18
N ARG A 84 -19.68 -3.14 -31.04
CA ARG A 84 -19.32 -3.25 -32.47
C ARG A 84 -17.84 -2.95 -32.68
N GLY A 85 -17.27 -3.49 -33.76
CA GLY A 85 -15.86 -3.32 -34.12
C GLY A 85 -14.97 -4.40 -33.47
N LYS A 86 -13.89 -4.00 -32.81
CA LYS A 86 -12.97 -4.95 -32.17
C LYS A 86 -13.69 -5.68 -31.03
N LYS A 87 -13.40 -6.96 -30.85
CA LYS A 87 -13.92 -7.80 -29.77
C LYS A 87 -12.83 -8.11 -28.77
N ILE A 88 -13.18 -8.09 -27.50
CA ILE A 88 -12.34 -8.49 -26.36
C ILE A 88 -13.08 -9.54 -25.53
N GLN A 89 -12.37 -10.24 -24.66
CA GLN A 89 -12.98 -11.24 -23.77
C GLN A 89 -13.42 -10.63 -22.45
N ASN A 90 -12.57 -9.83 -21.84
CA ASN A 90 -12.76 -9.22 -20.53
C ASN A 90 -12.25 -7.78 -20.52
N VAL A 91 -12.74 -7.02 -19.56
CA VAL A 91 -12.28 -5.69 -19.17
C VAL A 91 -11.42 -5.85 -17.94
N ASP A 92 -10.15 -5.45 -18.00
CA ASP A 92 -9.23 -5.43 -16.87
C ASP A 92 -9.27 -4.09 -16.12
N GLY A 93 -9.67 -3.01 -16.81
CA GLY A 93 -9.77 -1.65 -16.29
C GLY A 93 -10.37 -0.70 -17.33
N TYR A 94 -10.65 0.52 -16.94
CA TYR A 94 -11.19 1.53 -17.87
C TYR A 94 -10.88 2.96 -17.43
N ILE A 95 -10.88 3.90 -18.36
CA ILE A 95 -10.73 5.33 -18.12
C ILE A 95 -11.83 6.07 -18.87
N MET A 96 -12.64 6.85 -18.17
CA MET A 96 -13.67 7.69 -18.77
C MET A 96 -13.05 8.94 -19.40
N SER A 97 -13.52 9.35 -20.58
CA SER A 97 -13.16 10.66 -21.12
C SER A 97 -13.79 11.79 -20.29
N PRO A 98 -13.15 12.96 -20.18
CA PRO A 98 -13.68 14.09 -19.40
C PRO A 98 -15.06 14.56 -19.84
N ASP A 99 -15.40 14.42 -21.13
CA ASP A 99 -16.70 14.75 -21.69
C ASP A 99 -17.77 13.64 -21.56
N GLY A 100 -17.39 12.48 -20.99
CA GLY A 100 -18.25 11.32 -20.76
C GLY A 100 -18.72 10.59 -22.03
N LYS A 101 -18.12 10.87 -23.20
CA LYS A 101 -18.56 10.28 -24.49
C LYS A 101 -17.77 9.04 -24.90
N ARG A 102 -16.56 8.87 -24.35
CA ARG A 102 -15.66 7.76 -24.69
C ARG A 102 -15.14 7.08 -23.44
N ILE A 103 -14.74 5.84 -23.60
CA ILE A 103 -14.06 5.06 -22.58
C ILE A 103 -12.80 4.45 -23.20
N LEU A 104 -11.67 4.55 -22.53
CA LEU A 104 -10.53 3.69 -22.79
C LEU A 104 -10.73 2.38 -22.04
N ILE A 105 -10.89 1.30 -22.79
CA ILE A 105 -11.04 -0.05 -22.26
C ILE A 105 -9.66 -0.71 -22.18
N GLN A 106 -9.28 -1.19 -21.02
CA GLN A 106 -8.03 -1.90 -20.76
C GLN A 106 -8.26 -3.39 -20.76
N THR A 107 -7.33 -4.14 -21.38
CA THR A 107 -7.32 -5.61 -21.38
C THR A 107 -5.90 -6.14 -21.57
N GLN A 108 -5.68 -7.44 -21.34
CA GLN A 108 -4.37 -8.11 -21.47
C GLN A 108 -3.26 -7.43 -20.65
N THR A 109 -3.59 -7.07 -19.44
CA THR A 109 -2.67 -6.40 -18.50
C THR A 109 -1.51 -7.31 -18.11
N LYS A 110 -0.27 -6.78 -18.26
CA LYS A 110 0.97 -7.45 -17.84
C LYS A 110 1.76 -6.54 -16.93
N ARG A 111 1.96 -6.96 -15.70
CA ARG A 111 2.74 -6.20 -14.70
C ARG A 111 4.20 -6.06 -15.13
N ILE A 112 4.81 -4.91 -14.81
CA ILE A 112 6.24 -4.63 -14.97
C ILE A 112 6.87 -4.61 -13.59
N TYR A 113 6.43 -3.67 -12.72
CA TYR A 113 6.86 -3.52 -11.34
C TYR A 113 5.63 -3.46 -10.41
N ARG A 114 5.77 -2.90 -9.23
CA ARG A 114 4.70 -2.83 -8.22
C ARG A 114 3.44 -2.11 -8.74
N ARG A 115 3.61 -1.01 -9.49
CA ARG A 115 2.52 -0.13 -9.95
C ARG A 115 2.39 -0.10 -11.46
N SER A 116 3.50 -0.19 -12.18
CA SER A 116 3.52 -0.13 -13.64
C SER A 116 3.13 -1.44 -14.29
N PHE A 117 2.49 -1.32 -15.43
CA PHE A 117 2.10 -2.43 -16.30
C PHE A 117 1.97 -1.96 -17.75
N THR A 118 2.01 -2.90 -18.68
CA THR A 118 1.56 -2.71 -20.05
C THR A 118 0.18 -3.33 -20.23
N ALA A 119 -0.65 -2.75 -21.11
CA ALA A 119 -1.92 -3.32 -21.49
C ALA A 119 -2.29 -2.94 -22.93
N GLU A 120 -3.21 -3.68 -23.52
CA GLU A 120 -3.87 -3.30 -24.76
C GLU A 120 -5.04 -2.39 -24.42
N TYR A 121 -5.08 -1.20 -25.03
CA TYR A 121 -6.15 -0.24 -24.83
C TYR A 121 -6.99 -0.05 -26.09
N TYR A 122 -8.28 0.14 -25.88
CA TYR A 122 -9.26 0.36 -26.93
C TYR A 122 -10.07 1.62 -26.66
N ILE A 123 -10.32 2.41 -27.70
CA ILE A 123 -11.19 3.57 -27.66
C ILE A 123 -12.61 3.09 -27.95
N TYR A 124 -13.49 3.21 -26.97
CA TYR A 124 -14.91 2.91 -27.11
C TYR A 124 -15.73 4.20 -27.16
N ASP A 125 -16.49 4.38 -28.22
CA ASP A 125 -17.48 5.46 -28.40
C ASP A 125 -18.84 4.98 -27.89
N ILE A 126 -19.30 5.60 -26.79
CA ILE A 126 -20.55 5.21 -26.12
C ILE A 126 -21.76 5.40 -27.01
N ASN A 127 -21.85 6.52 -27.73
CA ASN A 127 -23.01 6.85 -28.55
C ASN A 127 -23.15 5.92 -29.75
N ASN A 128 -22.03 5.52 -30.34
CA ASN A 128 -22.01 4.68 -31.53
C ASN A 128 -21.89 3.18 -31.19
N ASN A 129 -21.71 2.82 -29.94
CA ASN A 129 -21.42 1.45 -29.48
C ASN A 129 -20.32 0.78 -30.31
N LYS A 130 -19.23 1.52 -30.60
CA LYS A 130 -18.14 1.06 -31.45
C LYS A 130 -16.81 1.16 -30.74
N MET A 131 -15.99 0.12 -30.85
CA MET A 131 -14.66 0.03 -30.26
C MET A 131 -13.59 -0.18 -31.33
N VAL A 132 -12.49 0.57 -31.22
CA VAL A 132 -11.29 0.47 -32.07
C VAL A 132 -10.03 0.44 -31.20
N PRO A 133 -8.91 -0.16 -31.64
CA PRO A 133 -7.68 -0.13 -30.86
C PRO A 133 -7.16 1.31 -30.70
N LEU A 134 -6.54 1.61 -29.55
CA LEU A 134 -5.81 2.86 -29.33
C LEU A 134 -4.57 2.92 -30.23
N SER A 135 -3.86 1.80 -30.37
CA SER A 135 -2.70 1.65 -31.23
C SER A 135 -2.60 0.20 -31.75
N ASP A 136 -2.15 0.03 -33.00
CA ASP A 136 -1.86 -1.28 -33.58
C ASP A 136 -0.37 -1.67 -33.46
N ARG A 137 0.44 -0.87 -32.71
CA ARG A 137 1.89 -1.01 -32.65
C ARG A 137 2.39 -1.62 -31.34
N GLY A 138 1.52 -2.35 -30.63
CA GLY A 138 1.83 -3.03 -29.38
C GLY A 138 1.29 -2.32 -28.15
N PRO A 139 1.47 -2.94 -26.96
CA PRO A 139 0.85 -2.50 -25.71
C PRO A 139 1.31 -1.13 -25.26
N GLN A 140 0.47 -0.48 -24.47
CA GLN A 140 0.65 0.88 -23.99
C GLN A 140 0.77 0.92 -22.47
N GLN A 141 1.35 2.01 -21.95
CA GLN A 141 1.43 2.33 -20.52
C GLN A 141 0.74 3.68 -20.28
N THR A 142 0.03 3.78 -19.17
CA THR A 142 -0.51 5.01 -18.57
C THR A 142 -1.21 5.97 -19.56
N PRO A 143 -2.13 5.52 -20.42
CA PRO A 143 -2.84 6.43 -21.31
C PRO A 143 -3.69 7.43 -20.54
N LEU A 144 -3.81 8.65 -21.07
CA LEU A 144 -4.69 9.67 -20.52
C LEU A 144 -5.34 10.50 -21.62
N PHE A 145 -6.61 10.88 -21.41
CA PHE A 145 -7.29 11.84 -22.26
C PHE A 145 -6.81 13.27 -22.03
N SER A 146 -6.77 14.08 -23.07
CA SER A 146 -6.74 15.54 -22.91
C SER A 146 -8.03 16.05 -22.25
N PRO A 147 -8.03 17.20 -21.54
CA PRO A 147 -9.21 17.76 -20.91
C PRO A 147 -10.42 17.97 -21.82
N ASP A 148 -10.19 18.27 -23.11
CA ASP A 148 -11.23 18.41 -24.13
C ASP A 148 -11.72 17.07 -24.70
N GLY A 149 -11.12 15.95 -24.30
CA GLY A 149 -11.47 14.60 -24.75
C GLY A 149 -11.06 14.27 -26.20
N ASN A 150 -10.27 15.13 -26.88
CA ASN A 150 -9.97 14.99 -28.31
C ASN A 150 -8.60 14.38 -28.60
N ASN A 151 -7.76 14.22 -27.58
CA ASN A 151 -6.44 13.60 -27.70
C ASN A 151 -6.25 12.55 -26.59
N ILE A 152 -5.39 11.56 -26.87
CA ILE A 152 -4.91 10.59 -25.89
C ILE A 152 -3.39 10.56 -25.97
N ALA A 153 -2.70 10.78 -24.84
CA ALA A 153 -1.28 10.54 -24.72
C ALA A 153 -1.04 9.22 -23.99
N PHE A 154 -0.01 8.48 -24.38
CA PHE A 154 0.42 7.25 -23.71
C PHE A 154 1.92 7.03 -23.86
N VAL A 155 2.49 6.10 -23.08
CA VAL A 155 3.90 5.72 -23.20
C VAL A 155 4.02 4.32 -23.79
N ARG A 156 4.99 4.15 -24.68
CA ARG A 156 5.45 2.87 -25.21
C ARG A 156 6.97 2.91 -25.39
N GLN A 157 7.67 1.90 -24.83
CA GLN A 157 9.13 1.82 -24.91
C GLN A 157 9.83 3.13 -24.47
N ASN A 158 9.41 3.66 -23.31
CA ASN A 158 9.95 4.89 -22.69
C ASN A 158 9.75 6.18 -23.52
N ASN A 159 8.93 6.15 -24.56
CA ASN A 159 8.59 7.30 -25.39
C ASN A 159 7.10 7.64 -25.31
N ILE A 160 6.80 8.92 -25.34
CA ILE A 160 5.43 9.46 -25.37
C ILE A 160 4.92 9.45 -26.79
N TYR A 161 3.67 8.99 -26.95
CA TYR A 161 2.89 9.01 -28.18
C TYR A 161 1.59 9.80 -27.97
N LEU A 162 1.11 10.40 -29.03
CA LEU A 162 -0.13 11.17 -29.07
C LEU A 162 -1.05 10.63 -30.16
N VAL A 163 -2.31 10.32 -29.78
CA VAL A 163 -3.38 9.97 -30.71
C VAL A 163 -4.38 11.11 -30.78
N LYS A 164 -4.65 11.62 -32.01
CA LYS A 164 -5.60 12.70 -32.28
C LYS A 164 -6.92 12.12 -32.76
N LEU A 165 -7.96 12.12 -31.91
CA LEU A 165 -9.23 11.45 -32.16
C LEU A 165 -10.06 12.11 -33.28
N LEU A 166 -9.92 13.41 -33.48
CA LEU A 166 -10.58 14.14 -34.54
C LEU A 166 -9.94 13.95 -35.93
N TYR A 167 -8.78 13.29 -35.99
CA TYR A 167 -8.00 13.05 -37.21
C TYR A 167 -7.83 11.56 -37.44
N ASP A 168 -8.94 10.83 -37.43
CA ASP A 168 -9.01 9.38 -37.67
C ASP A 168 -8.08 8.57 -36.77
N ASN A 169 -8.01 8.96 -35.49
CA ASN A 169 -7.12 8.37 -34.47
C ASN A 169 -5.64 8.33 -34.89
N SER A 170 -5.18 9.36 -35.62
CA SER A 170 -3.80 9.41 -36.08
C SER A 170 -2.81 9.42 -34.90
N GLU A 171 -1.90 8.44 -34.89
CA GLU A 171 -0.84 8.31 -33.90
C GLU A 171 0.43 9.03 -34.36
N SER A 172 1.03 9.83 -33.48
CA SER A 172 2.33 10.48 -33.69
C SER A 172 3.24 10.27 -32.47
N GLN A 173 4.53 10.13 -32.71
CA GLN A 173 5.53 10.03 -31.66
C GLN A 173 5.95 11.43 -31.20
N VAL A 174 5.94 11.69 -29.89
CA VAL A 174 6.28 12.98 -29.27
C VAL A 174 7.75 13.02 -28.87
N THR A 175 8.25 11.94 -28.27
CA THR A 175 9.65 11.80 -27.86
C THR A 175 10.31 10.64 -28.59
N ILE A 176 11.64 10.74 -28.86
CA ILE A 176 12.38 9.74 -29.65
C ILE A 176 13.63 9.23 -28.98
N ASP A 177 13.95 9.74 -27.79
CA ASP A 177 15.18 9.44 -27.05
C ASP A 177 14.99 8.36 -25.97
N GLY A 178 13.76 7.87 -25.79
CA GLY A 178 13.44 6.83 -24.83
C GLY A 178 14.20 5.54 -25.07
N LYS A 179 14.82 5.01 -24.02
CA LYS A 179 15.65 3.81 -24.09
C LYS A 179 15.63 3.09 -22.72
N PHE A 180 15.47 1.78 -22.73
CA PHE A 180 15.57 0.95 -21.53
C PHE A 180 16.96 1.08 -20.88
N ASN A 181 16.99 1.24 -19.57
CA ASN A 181 18.21 1.53 -18.79
C ASN A 181 18.96 2.81 -19.25
N GLY A 182 18.23 3.79 -19.74
CA GLY A 182 18.77 5.05 -20.23
C GLY A 182 17.83 6.22 -20.02
N ILE A 183 17.00 6.53 -21.01
CA ILE A 183 16.08 7.68 -20.97
C ILE A 183 14.63 7.20 -20.85
N ILE A 184 13.88 7.82 -19.95
CA ILE A 184 12.47 7.52 -19.71
C ILE A 184 11.67 8.82 -19.80
N ASN A 185 10.59 8.81 -20.59
CA ASN A 185 9.71 9.96 -20.78
C ASN A 185 8.27 9.63 -20.34
N GLY A 186 7.70 10.45 -19.45
CA GLY A 186 6.29 10.41 -19.08
C GLY A 186 5.87 9.33 -18.10
N ILE A 187 6.78 8.42 -17.73
CA ILE A 187 6.66 7.46 -16.64
C ILE A 187 7.92 7.55 -15.76
N PRO A 188 7.88 7.17 -14.48
CA PRO A 188 9.04 7.20 -13.61
C PRO A 188 10.04 6.07 -13.92
N ASP A 189 11.26 6.18 -13.43
CA ASP A 189 12.19 5.07 -13.28
C ASP A 189 11.77 4.17 -12.10
N TRP A 190 12.46 3.05 -11.91
CA TRP A 190 12.12 2.06 -10.89
C TRP A 190 12.01 2.68 -9.49
N VAL A 191 13.01 3.45 -9.06
CA VAL A 191 13.06 3.97 -7.68
C VAL A 191 12.04 5.07 -7.41
N ASN A 192 11.76 5.93 -8.41
CA ASN A 192 10.70 6.95 -8.27
C ASN A 192 9.29 6.33 -8.32
N GLU A 193 9.09 5.25 -9.10
CA GLU A 193 7.84 4.47 -9.08
C GLU A 193 7.60 3.87 -7.70
N GLU A 194 8.59 3.17 -7.15
CA GLU A 194 8.49 2.45 -5.89
C GLU A 194 8.29 3.41 -4.73
N GLU A 195 9.14 4.44 -4.60
CA GLU A 195 9.29 5.24 -3.41
C GLU A 195 8.46 6.54 -3.39
N PHE A 196 7.99 6.99 -4.54
CA PHE A 196 7.03 8.10 -4.61
C PHE A 196 5.65 7.67 -5.09
N SER A 197 5.37 6.38 -5.14
CA SER A 197 4.03 5.83 -5.40
C SER A 197 3.37 6.36 -6.67
N THR A 198 4.10 6.43 -7.79
CA THR A 198 3.57 6.94 -9.05
C THR A 198 3.95 6.04 -10.24
N ALA A 199 3.02 5.83 -11.17
CA ALA A 199 3.27 5.12 -12.44
C ALA A 199 3.19 6.04 -13.66
N ARG A 200 2.85 7.32 -13.46
CA ARG A 200 2.70 8.30 -14.54
C ARG A 200 3.31 9.65 -14.15
N SER A 201 4.14 10.18 -15.03
CA SER A 201 4.82 11.47 -14.86
C SER A 201 4.56 12.39 -16.05
N MET A 202 3.31 12.39 -16.58
CA MET A 202 2.88 13.30 -17.67
C MET A 202 1.44 13.76 -17.47
N VAL A 203 1.15 14.97 -17.95
CA VAL A 203 -0.16 15.63 -17.92
C VAL A 203 -0.38 16.45 -19.20
N PHE A 204 -1.63 16.74 -19.54
CA PHE A 204 -1.97 17.81 -20.48
C PHE A 204 -2.10 19.15 -19.75
N THR A 205 -1.99 20.26 -20.49
CA THR A 205 -2.47 21.58 -20.02
C THR A 205 -4.01 21.62 -20.07
N ALA A 206 -4.63 22.48 -19.24
CA ALA A 206 -6.09 22.60 -19.16
C ALA A 206 -6.77 22.95 -20.50
N ASP A 207 -6.07 23.65 -21.40
CA ASP A 207 -6.54 23.96 -22.76
C ASP A 207 -6.24 22.86 -23.78
N SER A 208 -5.73 21.72 -23.35
CA SER A 208 -5.41 20.53 -24.18
C SER A 208 -4.37 20.77 -25.28
N LYS A 209 -3.62 21.89 -25.22
CA LYS A 209 -2.70 22.28 -26.29
C LYS A 209 -1.27 21.81 -26.09
N MET A 210 -0.92 21.41 -24.88
CA MET A 210 0.43 20.95 -24.56
C MET A 210 0.40 19.67 -23.74
N ILE A 211 1.47 18.87 -23.89
CA ILE A 211 1.81 17.75 -23.01
C ILE A 211 3.01 18.19 -22.17
N CYS A 212 2.93 18.01 -20.86
CA CYS A 212 4.02 18.27 -19.93
C CYS A 212 4.39 16.99 -19.21
N TRP A 213 5.70 16.73 -19.04
CA TRP A 213 6.16 15.49 -18.42
C TRP A 213 7.49 15.67 -17.69
N ILE A 214 7.82 14.71 -16.86
CA ILE A 214 9.14 14.54 -16.27
C ILE A 214 9.91 13.55 -17.13
N ARG A 215 11.12 13.92 -17.51
CA ARG A 215 12.10 13.09 -18.21
C ARG A 215 13.14 12.64 -17.20
N TYR A 216 13.39 11.35 -17.15
CA TYR A 216 14.40 10.73 -16.28
C TYR A 216 15.57 10.26 -17.15
N ASP A 217 16.79 10.60 -16.75
CA ASP A 217 18.02 10.08 -17.35
C ASP A 217 18.74 9.22 -16.31
N GLU A 218 18.57 7.90 -16.44
CA GLU A 218 19.17 6.90 -15.57
C GLU A 218 20.48 6.32 -16.11
N SER A 219 21.09 6.96 -17.14
CA SER A 219 22.28 6.45 -17.81
C SER A 219 23.47 6.27 -16.84
N ASN A 220 23.59 7.13 -15.86
CA ASN A 220 24.65 7.08 -14.84
C ASN A 220 24.28 6.27 -13.59
N VAL A 221 23.03 5.80 -13.47
CA VAL A 221 22.61 4.96 -12.35
C VAL A 221 23.21 3.56 -12.51
N LYS A 222 23.71 2.98 -11.43
CA LYS A 222 24.24 1.62 -11.45
C LYS A 222 23.13 0.60 -11.66
N GLN A 223 23.50 -0.53 -12.29
CA GLN A 223 22.58 -1.64 -12.52
C GLN A 223 22.71 -2.70 -11.44
N TYR A 224 21.58 -3.30 -11.12
CA TYR A 224 21.50 -4.58 -10.43
C TYR A 224 21.05 -5.67 -11.42
N SER A 225 21.53 -6.90 -11.25
CA SER A 225 21.22 -8.02 -12.13
C SER A 225 20.64 -9.17 -11.35
N LEU A 226 19.40 -9.52 -11.67
CA LEU A 226 18.74 -10.73 -11.14
C LEU A 226 19.12 -11.91 -12.02
N GLN A 227 19.53 -13.01 -11.40
CA GLN A 227 19.72 -14.27 -12.09
C GLN A 227 18.40 -15.03 -12.16
N LEU A 228 18.00 -15.45 -13.35
CA LEU A 228 16.74 -16.16 -13.60
C LEU A 228 17.03 -17.58 -14.07
N PHE A 229 16.23 -18.51 -13.58
CA PHE A 229 16.33 -19.94 -13.87
C PHE A 229 15.07 -20.43 -14.56
N LYS A 230 15.13 -21.62 -15.17
CA LYS A 230 13.94 -22.32 -15.63
C LYS A 230 13.11 -22.77 -14.41
N GLY A 231 12.05 -22.06 -14.11
CA GLY A 231 11.11 -22.40 -13.04
C GLY A 231 9.75 -22.85 -13.57
N LEU A 232 8.94 -23.43 -12.72
CA LEU A 232 7.51 -23.60 -12.95
C LEU A 232 6.79 -22.33 -12.49
N GLU A 233 5.89 -21.78 -13.30
CA GLU A 233 5.06 -20.60 -13.00
C GLU A 233 5.86 -19.36 -12.50
N PRO A 234 7.02 -19.03 -13.09
CA PRO A 234 7.74 -17.80 -12.73
C PRO A 234 7.11 -16.60 -13.41
N GLU A 235 7.23 -15.41 -12.80
CA GLU A 235 6.86 -14.16 -13.47
C GLU A 235 7.72 -13.88 -14.70
N ARG A 236 9.01 -14.25 -14.61
CA ARG A 236 9.99 -14.10 -15.69
C ARG A 236 10.61 -15.49 -15.93
N ASN A 237 10.30 -16.10 -17.04
CA ASN A 237 10.85 -17.39 -17.46
C ASN A 237 11.24 -17.30 -18.92
N GLU A 238 12.40 -16.74 -19.20
CA GLU A 238 12.91 -16.53 -20.56
C GLU A 238 14.00 -17.53 -20.94
N PHE A 239 14.41 -18.41 -20.00
CA PHE A 239 15.60 -19.24 -20.16
C PHE A 239 15.29 -20.72 -19.94
N ALA A 240 15.92 -21.59 -20.73
CA ALA A 240 15.69 -23.04 -20.69
C ALA A 240 16.89 -23.80 -20.08
N GLU A 241 18.08 -23.73 -20.70
CA GLU A 241 19.22 -24.57 -20.36
C GLU A 241 20.25 -23.85 -19.49
N TYR A 242 20.50 -22.57 -19.74
CA TYR A 242 21.41 -21.73 -18.96
C TYR A 242 20.64 -20.66 -18.19
N PRO A 243 21.10 -20.28 -16.97
CA PRO A 243 20.52 -19.15 -16.25
C PRO A 243 20.64 -17.89 -17.10
N GLY A 244 19.59 -17.08 -17.09
CA GLY A 244 19.58 -15.78 -17.71
C GLY A 244 19.76 -14.66 -16.72
N GLN A 245 19.82 -13.45 -17.23
CA GLN A 245 19.95 -12.23 -16.44
C GLN A 245 18.88 -11.23 -16.82
N TYR A 246 18.27 -10.60 -15.80
CA TYR A 246 17.49 -9.38 -15.96
C TYR A 246 18.19 -8.25 -15.22
N SER A 247 18.63 -7.24 -15.95
CA SER A 247 19.39 -6.11 -15.39
C SER A 247 18.57 -4.83 -15.49
N TYR A 248 18.48 -4.09 -14.41
CA TYR A 248 17.75 -2.83 -14.34
C TYR A 248 18.50 -1.84 -13.45
N LYS A 249 18.13 -0.56 -13.54
CA LYS A 249 18.76 0.50 -12.76
C LYS A 249 18.22 0.50 -11.35
N TYR A 250 19.13 0.41 -10.37
CA TYR A 250 18.80 0.38 -8.95
C TYR A 250 19.85 1.17 -8.16
N PRO A 251 19.56 2.43 -7.81
CA PRO A 251 20.50 3.23 -7.03
C PRO A 251 20.51 2.78 -5.57
N VAL A 252 21.68 2.69 -4.96
CA VAL A 252 21.83 2.44 -3.52
C VAL A 252 22.32 3.71 -2.82
N PRO A 253 22.25 3.82 -1.47
CA PRO A 253 22.61 5.03 -0.74
C PRO A 253 24.04 5.52 -1.05
N GLY A 254 24.16 6.81 -1.35
CA GLY A 254 25.41 7.46 -1.71
C GLY A 254 25.78 7.39 -3.18
N GLU A 255 25.07 6.60 -4.00
CA GLU A 255 25.29 6.48 -5.44
C GLU A 255 24.43 7.49 -6.22
N ALA A 256 24.68 7.59 -7.52
CA ALA A 256 23.92 8.48 -8.40
C ALA A 256 22.47 8.01 -8.58
N ASN A 257 21.54 8.94 -8.47
CA ASN A 257 20.15 8.79 -8.90
C ASN A 257 19.97 9.29 -10.34
N SER A 258 18.80 9.05 -10.95
CA SER A 258 18.47 9.64 -12.25
C SER A 258 18.50 11.16 -12.18
N SER A 259 19.04 11.81 -13.20
CA SER A 259 18.80 13.23 -13.38
C SER A 259 17.43 13.46 -13.99
N VAL A 260 16.71 14.49 -13.51
CA VAL A 260 15.32 14.72 -13.88
C VAL A 260 15.10 16.11 -14.44
N GLU A 261 14.21 16.23 -15.42
CA GLU A 261 13.85 17.48 -16.07
C GLU A 261 12.34 17.54 -16.33
N ALA A 262 11.74 18.71 -16.10
CA ALA A 262 10.37 18.97 -16.50
C ALA A 262 10.32 19.57 -17.91
N LEU A 263 9.62 18.92 -18.82
CA LEU A 263 9.53 19.29 -20.23
C LEU A 263 8.08 19.60 -20.63
N SER A 264 7.91 20.40 -21.68
CA SER A 264 6.63 20.69 -22.31
C SER A 264 6.73 20.55 -23.83
N TYR A 265 5.67 20.00 -24.45
CA TYR A 265 5.55 19.85 -25.90
C TYR A 265 4.27 20.53 -26.39
N ASP A 266 4.42 21.45 -27.33
CA ASP A 266 3.30 22.12 -27.97
C ASP A 266 2.78 21.28 -29.14
N ILE A 267 1.52 20.85 -29.06
CA ILE A 267 0.90 19.90 -30.00
C ILE A 267 0.75 20.50 -31.41
N GLN A 268 0.61 21.81 -31.50
CA GLN A 268 0.45 22.49 -32.81
C GLN A 268 1.79 22.78 -33.47
N SER A 269 2.74 23.33 -32.74
CA SER A 269 4.05 23.72 -33.30
C SER A 269 5.08 22.61 -33.30
N HIS A 270 4.79 21.47 -32.61
CA HIS A 270 5.69 20.34 -32.42
C HIS A 270 7.03 20.71 -31.72
N GLN A 271 7.00 21.75 -30.89
CA GLN A 271 8.21 22.21 -30.18
C GLN A 271 8.23 21.70 -28.74
N THR A 272 9.35 21.08 -28.37
CA THR A 272 9.66 20.72 -26.99
C THR A 272 10.48 21.83 -26.31
N ARG A 273 10.17 22.13 -25.05
CA ARG A 273 10.86 23.12 -24.22
C ARG A 273 11.14 22.55 -22.85
N LYS A 274 12.27 22.94 -22.25
CA LYS A 274 12.59 22.64 -20.86
C LYS A 274 12.02 23.74 -19.97
N MET A 275 11.16 23.37 -19.02
CA MET A 275 10.66 24.27 -18.00
C MET A 275 11.76 24.55 -16.97
N LYS A 276 11.92 25.83 -16.59
CA LYS A 276 12.99 26.28 -15.67
C LYS A 276 12.57 26.10 -14.21
N VAL A 277 12.29 24.86 -13.81
CA VAL A 277 12.01 24.50 -12.42
C VAL A 277 13.32 24.38 -11.68
N ALA A 278 13.46 25.11 -10.56
CA ALA A 278 14.67 24.99 -9.74
C ALA A 278 14.68 23.64 -9.02
N LEU A 279 15.82 22.98 -9.09
CA LEU A 279 16.07 21.68 -8.48
C LEU A 279 17.47 21.70 -7.87
N ASP A 280 17.57 21.22 -6.64
CA ASP A 280 18.85 21.03 -5.97
C ASP A 280 19.65 19.92 -6.66
N ALA A 281 20.98 19.92 -6.51
CA ALA A 281 21.81 18.85 -7.05
C ALA A 281 21.33 17.49 -6.50
N ASP A 282 21.17 16.51 -7.38
CA ASP A 282 20.65 15.16 -7.06
C ASP A 282 19.26 15.16 -6.42
N GLY A 283 18.46 16.22 -6.62
CA GLY A 283 17.08 16.31 -6.15
C GLY A 283 16.11 15.50 -7.01
N TYR A 284 14.88 15.38 -6.54
CA TYR A 284 13.80 14.59 -7.14
C TYR A 284 12.68 15.47 -7.67
N MET A 285 11.95 14.98 -8.69
CA MET A 285 10.67 15.54 -9.14
C MET A 285 9.58 14.47 -9.02
N PRO A 286 8.99 14.25 -7.83
CA PRO A 286 8.06 13.16 -7.60
C PRO A 286 6.71 13.33 -8.31
N ARG A 287 6.29 14.56 -8.60
CA ARG A 287 4.97 14.85 -9.19
C ARG A 287 5.00 15.99 -10.19
N ILE A 288 4.18 15.83 -11.24
CA ILE A 288 3.74 16.89 -12.16
C ILE A 288 2.21 16.85 -12.23
N VAL A 289 1.54 17.99 -12.03
CA VAL A 289 0.08 18.07 -11.89
C VAL A 289 -0.48 19.17 -12.77
N MET A 290 -1.55 18.86 -13.50
CA MET A 290 -2.33 19.84 -14.24
C MET A 290 -3.09 20.76 -13.27
N THR A 291 -3.09 22.05 -13.54
CA THR A 291 -4.02 23.01 -12.88
C THR A 291 -5.11 23.45 -13.86
N LYS A 292 -6.13 24.14 -13.39
CA LYS A 292 -7.18 24.72 -14.26
C LYS A 292 -6.69 25.89 -15.12
N ASP A 293 -5.58 26.53 -14.75
CA ASP A 293 -4.94 27.58 -15.54
C ASP A 293 -3.97 26.96 -16.56
N PRO A 294 -4.24 27.05 -17.88
CA PRO A 294 -3.35 26.44 -18.89
C PRO A 294 -1.94 27.06 -18.93
N ALA A 295 -1.73 28.18 -18.26
CA ALA A 295 -0.43 28.80 -18.09
C ALA A 295 0.33 28.29 -16.84
N LYS A 296 -0.25 27.38 -16.07
CA LYS A 296 0.34 26.87 -14.82
C LYS A 296 0.28 25.35 -14.78
N ILE A 297 1.44 24.72 -14.67
CA ILE A 297 1.60 23.31 -14.32
C ILE A 297 2.30 23.26 -12.98
N ALA A 298 1.73 22.54 -12.02
CA ALA A 298 2.39 22.32 -10.74
C ALA A 298 3.48 21.25 -10.88
N VAL A 299 4.69 21.57 -10.45
CA VAL A 299 5.82 20.64 -10.38
C VAL A 299 6.31 20.61 -8.94
N MET A 300 6.36 19.42 -8.36
CA MET A 300 6.89 19.20 -7.02
C MET A 300 8.34 18.77 -7.09
N THR A 301 9.17 19.28 -6.18
CA THR A 301 10.56 18.88 -6.06
C THR A 301 10.90 18.54 -4.62
N PHE A 302 11.81 17.59 -4.45
CA PHE A 302 12.52 17.36 -3.20
C PHE A 302 14.02 17.60 -3.38
N ASN A 303 14.69 18.06 -2.35
CA ASN A 303 16.12 17.89 -2.24
C ASN A 303 16.48 16.41 -1.97
N ARG A 304 17.75 16.02 -2.05
CA ARG A 304 18.17 14.62 -1.86
C ARG A 304 17.85 14.08 -0.47
N HIS A 305 17.92 14.89 0.58
CA HIS A 305 17.54 14.49 1.95
C HIS A 305 16.04 14.34 2.16
N GLN A 306 15.21 14.80 1.20
CA GLN A 306 13.76 14.76 1.26
C GLN A 306 13.19 15.48 2.51
N ASP A 307 13.90 16.51 2.97
CA ASP A 307 13.50 17.34 4.09
C ASP A 307 12.98 18.73 3.66
N ASP A 308 12.97 19.00 2.34
CA ASP A 308 12.51 20.25 1.72
C ASP A 308 11.65 19.96 0.47
N LEU A 309 10.32 19.95 0.67
CA LEU A 309 9.34 19.82 -0.41
C LEU A 309 9.01 21.22 -0.97
N ARG A 310 9.19 21.40 -2.27
CA ARG A 310 8.82 22.65 -2.94
C ARG A 310 7.80 22.40 -4.05
N ILE A 311 6.81 23.27 -4.15
CA ILE A 311 5.80 23.27 -5.20
C ILE A 311 6.01 24.51 -6.07
N TYR A 312 6.28 24.28 -7.35
CA TYR A 312 6.44 25.32 -8.36
C TYR A 312 5.23 25.37 -9.28
N MET A 313 4.78 26.58 -9.64
CA MET A 313 3.91 26.81 -10.78
C MET A 313 4.75 27.17 -11.99
N ALA A 314 4.85 26.25 -12.94
CA ALA A 314 5.65 26.41 -14.16
C ALA A 314 4.74 26.74 -15.35
N ASN A 315 5.14 27.74 -16.16
CA ASN A 315 4.42 28.08 -17.40
C ASN A 315 5.00 27.21 -18.55
N PRO A 316 4.21 26.33 -19.16
CA PRO A 316 4.73 25.41 -20.17
C PRO A 316 5.11 26.10 -21.50
N ARG A 317 4.66 27.34 -21.75
CA ARG A 317 4.96 28.11 -22.96
C ARG A 317 6.19 28.99 -22.78
N SER A 318 6.20 29.82 -21.72
CA SER A 318 7.33 30.73 -21.42
C SER A 318 8.49 30.03 -20.72
N THR A 319 8.25 28.84 -20.19
CA THR A 319 9.17 28.02 -19.39
C THR A 319 9.54 28.58 -18.01
N VAL A 320 9.06 29.74 -17.63
CA VAL A 320 9.32 30.35 -16.33
C VAL A 320 8.54 29.63 -15.26
N SER A 321 9.15 29.41 -14.09
CA SER A 321 8.49 28.86 -12.91
C SER A 321 8.56 29.80 -11.71
N GLN A 322 7.59 29.68 -10.82
CA GLN A 322 7.51 30.40 -9.55
C GLN A 322 7.34 29.42 -8.42
N LEU A 323 8.16 29.53 -7.38
CA LEU A 323 7.95 28.80 -6.12
C LEU A 323 6.70 29.39 -5.43
N VAL A 324 5.74 28.52 -5.08
CA VAL A 324 4.49 28.94 -4.42
C VAL A 324 4.37 28.36 -3.01
N ILE A 325 4.87 27.16 -2.75
CA ILE A 325 4.86 26.53 -1.42
C ILE A 325 6.21 25.87 -1.16
N GLU A 326 6.69 26.01 0.08
CA GLU A 326 7.83 25.30 0.63
C GLU A 326 7.40 24.65 1.95
N ASP A 327 7.65 23.34 2.11
CA ASP A 327 7.38 22.61 3.35
C ASP A 327 8.64 21.89 3.79
N LYS A 328 9.12 22.20 4.99
CA LYS A 328 10.40 21.72 5.52
C LYS A 328 10.23 20.92 6.79
N SER A 329 11.15 20.00 7.00
CA SER A 329 11.25 19.18 8.21
C SER A 329 12.70 19.12 8.67
N ASP A 330 12.95 19.04 9.96
CA ASP A 330 14.28 18.83 10.52
C ASP A 330 14.81 17.39 10.24
N LYS A 331 13.95 16.48 9.81
CA LYS A 331 14.29 15.08 9.53
C LYS A 331 13.94 14.75 8.08
N TYR A 332 12.69 14.53 7.77
CA TYR A 332 12.17 14.30 6.41
C TYR A 332 10.70 14.72 6.31
N VAL A 333 10.26 15.08 5.11
CA VAL A 333 8.86 15.28 4.77
C VAL A 333 8.29 13.93 4.32
N LYS A 334 7.08 13.57 4.77
CA LYS A 334 6.43 12.30 4.40
C LYS A 334 6.04 12.30 2.92
N GLU A 335 6.51 11.31 2.18
CA GLU A 335 6.14 11.11 0.78
C GLU A 335 4.69 10.64 0.60
N GLU A 336 4.13 9.92 1.55
CA GLU A 336 2.72 9.51 1.55
C GLU A 336 1.76 10.69 1.45
N GLY A 337 2.18 11.87 1.94
CA GLY A 337 1.45 13.12 1.80
C GLY A 337 1.31 13.61 0.35
N LEU A 338 2.21 13.20 -0.57
CA LEU A 338 2.19 13.67 -1.95
C LEU A 338 0.92 13.26 -2.71
N GLU A 339 0.35 12.09 -2.40
CA GLU A 339 -0.91 11.62 -3.02
C GLU A 339 -2.11 12.41 -2.52
N ASN A 340 -2.03 12.95 -1.32
CA ASN A 340 -3.07 13.72 -0.65
C ASN A 340 -3.01 15.23 -0.95
N ILE A 341 -2.02 15.71 -1.71
CA ILE A 341 -1.99 17.11 -2.13
C ILE A 341 -3.06 17.35 -3.18
N CYS A 342 -4.07 18.14 -2.84
CA CYS A 342 -5.21 18.40 -3.71
C CYS A 342 -5.07 19.77 -4.38
N PHE A 343 -5.08 19.79 -5.73
CA PHE A 343 -5.14 21.02 -6.54
C PHE A 343 -6.55 21.21 -7.05
N THR A 344 -7.14 22.34 -6.74
CA THR A 344 -8.46 22.74 -7.23
C THR A 344 -8.35 23.93 -8.18
N ASP A 345 -9.48 24.56 -8.52
CA ASP A 345 -9.49 25.69 -9.46
C ASP A 345 -8.65 26.86 -8.93
N ASN A 346 -8.74 27.16 -7.63
CA ASN A 346 -8.14 28.34 -7.03
C ASN A 346 -7.31 28.05 -5.77
N HIS A 347 -7.25 26.78 -5.34
CA HIS A 347 -6.64 26.43 -4.06
C HIS A 347 -5.70 25.24 -4.18
N ILE A 348 -4.82 25.14 -3.19
CA ILE A 348 -3.94 23.98 -2.94
C ILE A 348 -4.17 23.56 -1.50
N LEU A 349 -4.52 22.30 -1.28
CA LEU A 349 -4.65 21.70 0.04
C LEU A 349 -3.43 20.80 0.27
N LEU A 350 -2.60 21.14 1.24
CA LEU A 350 -1.33 20.47 1.54
C LEU A 350 -1.40 19.78 2.90
N PRO A 351 -1.22 18.44 2.97
CA PRO A 351 -0.87 17.75 4.21
C PRO A 351 0.53 18.12 4.67
N SER A 352 0.72 18.44 5.94
CA SER A 352 2.04 18.74 6.49
C SER A 352 2.11 18.46 8.00
N GLU A 353 3.26 18.02 8.47
CA GLU A 353 3.56 17.76 9.88
C GLU A 353 4.31 18.91 10.56
N LYS A 354 4.35 20.10 9.96
CA LYS A 354 5.16 21.23 10.44
C LYS A 354 4.84 21.72 11.86
N ASP A 355 3.75 21.26 12.45
CA ASP A 355 3.38 21.51 13.84
C ASP A 355 3.23 20.22 14.67
N GLY A 356 3.91 19.13 14.25
CA GLY A 356 4.06 17.89 14.98
C GLY A 356 3.07 16.80 14.64
N PHE A 357 1.96 17.12 13.94
CA PHE A 357 0.96 16.15 13.48
C PHE A 357 0.59 16.43 12.02
N ASN A 358 0.29 15.38 11.25
CA ASN A 358 -0.17 15.54 9.88
C ASN A 358 -1.54 16.21 9.85
N HIS A 359 -1.56 17.52 9.59
CA HIS A 359 -2.75 18.35 9.43
C HIS A 359 -2.79 18.95 8.02
N LEU A 360 -3.91 19.59 7.64
CA LEU A 360 -4.07 20.17 6.32
C LEU A 360 -3.90 21.69 6.35
N TYR A 361 -3.26 22.21 5.32
CA TYR A 361 -3.06 23.64 5.12
C TYR A 361 -3.65 24.02 3.77
N LEU A 362 -4.66 24.90 3.79
CA LEU A 362 -5.30 25.42 2.60
C LEU A 362 -4.60 26.71 2.17
N TYR A 363 -4.08 26.70 0.94
CA TYR A 363 -3.45 27.84 0.29
C TYR A 363 -4.29 28.29 -0.90
N ASP A 364 -4.18 29.57 -1.30
CA ASP A 364 -4.59 29.96 -2.63
C ASP A 364 -3.59 29.40 -3.68
N ILE A 365 -3.96 29.46 -4.96
CA ILE A 365 -3.14 28.91 -6.06
C ILE A 365 -1.79 29.66 -6.25
N ASN A 366 -1.57 30.80 -5.57
CA ASN A 366 -0.33 31.55 -5.58
C ASN A 366 0.53 31.31 -4.33
N GLY A 367 0.08 30.42 -3.42
CA GLY A 367 0.83 30.00 -2.24
C GLY A 367 0.58 30.83 -0.98
N LYS A 368 -0.45 31.68 -0.95
CA LYS A 368 -0.84 32.38 0.27
C LYS A 368 -1.67 31.46 1.17
N LEU A 369 -1.20 31.21 2.40
CA LEU A 369 -1.95 30.43 3.38
C LEU A 369 -3.27 31.11 3.73
N ILE A 370 -4.38 30.38 3.63
CA ILE A 370 -5.74 30.83 3.95
C ILE A 370 -6.14 30.33 5.34
N ARG A 371 -6.05 29.02 5.59
CA ARG A 371 -6.38 28.43 6.89
C ARG A 371 -5.70 27.08 7.10
N LYS A 372 -5.56 26.70 8.37
CA LYS A 372 -5.21 25.35 8.81
C LYS A 372 -6.49 24.56 9.13
N ILE A 373 -6.50 23.27 8.79
CA ILE A 373 -7.52 22.29 9.14
C ILE A 373 -6.86 21.22 10.02
N GLY A 374 -7.48 20.92 11.13
CA GLY A 374 -6.93 20.04 12.17
C GLY A 374 -6.36 20.86 13.34
N LYS A 375 -6.75 20.47 14.56
CA LYS A 375 -6.26 21.06 15.82
C LYS A 375 -6.31 20.02 16.92
N GLY A 376 -5.15 19.64 17.41
CA GLY A 376 -5.02 18.63 18.46
C GLY A 376 -3.99 17.56 18.12
N ASN A 377 -3.91 16.54 18.96
CA ASN A 377 -2.92 15.47 18.84
C ASN A 377 -3.51 14.27 18.08
N PHE A 378 -3.75 14.46 16.80
CA PHE A 378 -4.24 13.42 15.89
C PHE A 378 -3.65 13.64 14.49
N VAL A 379 -3.72 12.63 13.65
CA VAL A 379 -3.27 12.69 12.26
C VAL A 379 -4.45 12.63 11.30
N ILE A 380 -4.38 13.40 10.23
CA ILE A 380 -5.25 13.26 9.06
C ILE A 380 -4.57 12.27 8.12
N ASN A 381 -5.28 11.18 7.78
CA ASN A 381 -4.74 10.10 6.96
C ASN A 381 -4.98 10.35 5.47
N ASP A 382 -6.25 10.57 5.07
CA ASP A 382 -6.63 10.74 3.67
C ASP A 382 -7.34 12.07 3.45
N VAL A 383 -7.15 12.65 2.27
CA VAL A 383 -7.81 13.87 1.81
C VAL A 383 -8.73 13.54 0.65
N TYR A 384 -10.04 13.62 0.86
CA TYR A 384 -11.02 13.35 -0.19
C TYR A 384 -11.26 14.56 -1.11
N GLY A 385 -10.97 15.78 -0.64
CA GLY A 385 -10.95 16.95 -1.46
C GLY A 385 -11.49 18.22 -0.79
N TYR A 386 -11.49 19.29 -1.58
CA TYR A 386 -12.00 20.61 -1.25
C TYR A 386 -13.15 20.99 -2.19
N ASP A 387 -14.29 21.36 -1.63
CA ASP A 387 -15.44 21.83 -2.41
C ASP A 387 -15.36 23.35 -2.59
N GLU A 388 -14.99 23.77 -3.79
CA GLU A 388 -14.88 25.18 -4.18
C GLU A 388 -16.20 25.97 -4.01
N ASN A 389 -17.37 25.30 -4.04
CA ASN A 389 -18.67 25.98 -3.98
C ASN A 389 -19.00 26.45 -2.57
N ASN A 390 -18.55 25.75 -1.53
CA ASN A 390 -18.92 26.02 -0.15
C ASN A 390 -17.71 26.15 0.81
N GLY A 391 -16.50 25.88 0.32
CA GLY A 391 -15.27 25.94 1.09
C GLY A 391 -15.07 24.82 2.11
N ASN A 392 -15.77 23.69 1.95
CA ASN A 392 -15.65 22.55 2.82
C ASN A 392 -14.46 21.65 2.41
N VAL A 393 -13.79 21.07 3.42
CA VAL A 393 -12.73 20.08 3.24
C VAL A 393 -13.19 18.75 3.79
N TYR A 394 -13.07 17.69 3.00
CA TYR A 394 -13.42 16.33 3.38
C TYR A 394 -12.15 15.48 3.55
N TYR A 395 -12.03 14.79 4.68
CA TYR A 395 -10.83 14.04 5.04
C TYR A 395 -11.15 12.89 6.01
N SER A 396 -10.21 11.98 6.19
CA SER A 396 -10.23 10.99 7.28
C SER A 396 -9.19 11.33 8.34
N SER A 397 -9.47 10.98 9.60
CA SER A 397 -8.51 11.14 10.69
C SER A 397 -8.72 10.14 11.82
N ASN A 398 -7.69 10.01 12.67
CA ASN A 398 -7.74 9.21 13.89
C ASN A 398 -8.07 10.02 15.15
N GLU A 399 -8.83 11.10 15.01
CA GLU A 399 -9.20 12.03 16.11
C GLU A 399 -9.89 11.31 17.28
N ASN A 400 -10.69 10.25 17.01
CA ASN A 400 -11.38 9.44 18.01
C ASN A 400 -10.53 8.31 18.62
N GLY A 401 -9.25 8.22 18.27
CA GLY A 401 -8.31 7.25 18.82
C GLY A 401 -7.31 6.74 17.81
N VAL A 402 -6.08 6.53 18.24
CA VAL A 402 -4.93 6.16 17.40
C VAL A 402 -5.16 4.91 16.54
N THR A 403 -6.00 3.99 16.99
CA THR A 403 -6.31 2.73 16.28
C THR A 403 -7.59 2.79 15.48
N GLN A 404 -8.22 3.96 15.38
CA GLN A 404 -9.51 4.16 14.72
C GLN A 404 -9.40 5.21 13.61
N GLN A 405 -10.35 5.19 12.70
CA GLN A 405 -10.46 6.21 11.65
C GLN A 405 -11.93 6.56 11.41
N ASP A 406 -12.19 7.85 11.29
CA ASP A 406 -13.49 8.38 10.91
C ASP A 406 -13.37 9.39 9.79
N VAL A 407 -14.48 9.61 9.07
CA VAL A 407 -14.61 10.57 7.98
C VAL A 407 -15.19 11.88 8.52
N TYR A 408 -14.56 12.99 8.19
CA TYR A 408 -14.89 14.33 8.66
C TYR A 408 -15.13 15.32 7.53
N VAL A 409 -15.90 16.35 7.84
CA VAL A 409 -15.97 17.57 7.05
C VAL A 409 -15.58 18.78 7.91
N SER A 410 -14.59 19.54 7.47
CA SER A 410 -14.27 20.87 8.00
C SER A 410 -14.95 21.92 7.14
N LYS A 411 -15.95 22.62 7.70
CA LYS A 411 -16.73 23.65 7.01
C LYS A 411 -15.92 24.96 6.86
N SER A 412 -16.32 25.80 5.92
CA SER A 412 -15.65 27.08 5.66
C SER A 412 -15.60 28.01 6.87
N ASN A 413 -16.56 27.92 7.78
CA ASN A 413 -16.59 28.67 9.04
C ASN A 413 -15.67 28.07 10.13
N GLY A 414 -14.94 27.00 9.84
CA GLY A 414 -14.02 26.33 10.76
C GLY A 414 -14.65 25.28 11.68
N SER A 415 -15.98 25.08 11.64
CA SER A 415 -16.60 23.97 12.36
C SER A 415 -16.27 22.61 11.72
N VAL A 416 -16.10 21.58 12.55
CA VAL A 416 -15.79 20.22 12.11
C VAL A 416 -16.95 19.31 12.52
N GLU A 417 -17.34 18.41 11.61
CA GLU A 417 -18.39 17.42 11.82
C GLU A 417 -17.89 16.04 11.42
N CYS A 418 -18.08 15.04 12.30
CA CYS A 418 -17.82 13.65 12.01
C CYS A 418 -19.01 13.05 11.23
N LEU A 419 -18.75 12.52 10.06
CA LEU A 419 -19.77 11.97 9.17
C LEU A 419 -20.04 10.48 9.42
N THR A 420 -19.16 9.79 10.14
CA THR A 420 -19.28 8.36 10.47
C THR A 420 -19.53 8.16 11.96
N LYS A 421 -20.24 7.08 12.32
CA LYS A 421 -20.72 6.90 13.70
C LYS A 421 -20.33 5.59 14.34
N ARG A 422 -19.75 4.66 13.55
CA ARG A 422 -19.39 3.33 14.04
C ARG A 422 -17.93 3.33 14.45
N ALA A 423 -17.65 2.94 15.72
CA ALA A 423 -16.28 2.76 16.17
C ALA A 423 -15.58 1.66 15.36
N GLY A 424 -14.43 1.97 14.82
CA GLY A 424 -13.65 1.09 13.94
C GLY A 424 -12.87 1.89 12.90
N TRP A 425 -12.81 1.37 11.71
CA TRP A 425 -12.15 2.01 10.58
C TRP A 425 -13.19 2.38 9.51
N ASN A 426 -13.32 3.66 9.25
CA ASN A 426 -14.21 4.21 8.24
C ASN A 426 -13.36 4.90 7.18
N ASP A 427 -13.62 4.60 5.91
CA ASP A 427 -13.03 5.22 4.74
C ASP A 427 -14.14 5.65 3.78
N ALA A 428 -13.86 6.51 2.79
CA ALA A 428 -14.91 7.04 1.93
C ALA A 428 -14.50 7.16 0.46
N ILE A 429 -15.48 6.91 -0.43
CA ILE A 429 -15.41 7.26 -1.85
C ILE A 429 -16.49 8.31 -2.10
N PHE A 430 -16.08 9.57 -2.28
CA PHE A 430 -17.03 10.67 -2.50
C PHE A 430 -17.49 10.76 -3.95
N SER A 431 -18.76 11.10 -4.15
CA SER A 431 -19.29 11.49 -5.45
C SER A 431 -18.66 12.83 -5.89
N HIS A 432 -18.63 13.07 -7.20
CA HIS A 432 -18.25 14.39 -7.70
C HIS A 432 -19.17 15.47 -7.10
N GLY A 433 -18.57 16.55 -6.55
CA GLY A 433 -19.31 17.60 -5.84
C GLY A 433 -19.79 17.24 -4.43
N PHE A 434 -19.30 16.13 -3.85
CA PHE A 434 -19.46 15.74 -2.43
C PHE A 434 -20.92 15.64 -1.94
N LYS A 435 -21.86 15.30 -2.82
CA LYS A 435 -23.27 15.13 -2.45
C LYS A 435 -23.54 13.81 -1.74
N TYR A 436 -22.82 12.77 -2.14
CA TYR A 436 -22.86 11.43 -1.56
C TYR A 436 -21.46 10.91 -1.29
N PHE A 437 -21.38 9.89 -0.45
CA PHE A 437 -20.17 9.06 -0.36
C PHE A 437 -20.52 7.61 -0.08
N ILE A 438 -19.67 6.69 -0.47
CA ILE A 438 -19.69 5.30 -0.05
C ILE A 438 -18.80 5.19 1.16
N ASN A 439 -19.38 4.96 2.35
CA ASN A 439 -18.62 4.64 3.56
C ASN A 439 -18.16 3.18 3.52
N ILE A 440 -16.88 2.95 3.77
CA ILE A 440 -16.27 1.61 3.89
C ILE A 440 -15.93 1.40 5.35
N TYR A 441 -16.85 0.79 6.08
CA TYR A 441 -16.69 0.51 7.50
C TYR A 441 -16.15 -0.89 7.74
N SER A 442 -15.23 -1.06 8.68
CA SER A 442 -14.81 -2.35 9.23
C SER A 442 -14.35 -2.23 10.68
N SER A 443 -14.18 -3.37 11.35
CA SER A 443 -13.43 -3.46 12.60
C SER A 443 -12.52 -4.69 12.56
N MET A 444 -11.66 -4.88 13.54
CA MET A 444 -10.78 -6.06 13.57
C MET A 444 -11.55 -7.39 13.56
N ASN A 445 -12.80 -7.39 14.02
CA ASN A 445 -13.66 -8.58 14.08
C ASN A 445 -14.88 -8.51 13.14
N THR A 446 -14.93 -7.52 12.26
CA THR A 446 -16.06 -7.30 11.34
C THR A 446 -15.55 -7.04 9.94
N PRO A 447 -15.87 -7.90 8.95
CA PRO A 447 -15.54 -7.65 7.55
C PRO A 447 -16.14 -6.34 7.03
N SER A 448 -15.58 -5.82 5.92
CA SER A 448 -15.97 -4.52 5.38
C SER A 448 -17.43 -4.45 4.98
N VAL A 449 -18.08 -3.37 5.38
CA VAL A 449 -19.47 -3.03 5.02
C VAL A 449 -19.45 -1.74 4.19
N TYR A 450 -20.03 -1.78 3.01
CA TYR A 450 -20.10 -0.66 2.07
C TYR A 450 -21.48 -0.05 2.10
N THR A 451 -21.60 1.21 2.50
CA THR A 451 -22.89 1.90 2.67
C THR A 451 -22.86 3.25 1.97
N ILE A 452 -23.83 3.53 1.10
CA ILE A 452 -24.00 4.87 0.54
C ILE A 452 -24.59 5.78 1.62
N CYS A 453 -23.93 6.92 1.82
CA CYS A 453 -24.36 7.99 2.71
C CYS A 453 -24.56 9.30 1.93
N ASN A 454 -25.41 10.18 2.45
CA ASN A 454 -25.44 11.57 2.00
C ASN A 454 -24.31 12.38 2.67
N ASN A 455 -24.11 13.61 2.25
CA ASN A 455 -23.04 14.49 2.74
C ASN A 455 -23.15 14.94 4.22
N SER A 456 -24.22 14.55 4.92
CA SER A 456 -24.38 14.73 6.37
C SER A 456 -24.17 13.41 7.16
N GLY A 457 -23.68 12.35 6.49
CA GLY A 457 -23.42 11.05 7.10
C GLY A 457 -24.67 10.20 7.36
N HIS A 458 -25.84 10.56 6.79
CA HIS A 458 -27.03 9.72 6.88
C HIS A 458 -26.93 8.54 5.92
N GLU A 459 -27.01 7.32 6.44
CA GLU A 459 -26.96 6.08 5.67
C GLU A 459 -28.22 5.94 4.81
N LEU A 460 -28.05 5.68 3.50
CA LEU A 460 -29.13 5.51 2.53
C LEU A 460 -29.33 4.06 2.14
N VAL A 461 -28.25 3.38 1.73
CA VAL A 461 -28.30 2.01 1.19
C VAL A 461 -27.01 1.27 1.54
N THR A 462 -27.14 0.04 2.06
CA THR A 462 -26.01 -0.90 2.16
C THR A 462 -25.83 -1.62 0.83
N LEU A 463 -24.62 -1.53 0.25
CA LEU A 463 -24.25 -2.17 -1.00
C LEU A 463 -23.73 -3.59 -0.77
N ILE A 464 -22.80 -3.73 0.19
CA ILE A 464 -22.14 -4.99 0.54
C ILE A 464 -22.12 -5.08 2.08
N ASP A 465 -22.56 -6.18 2.65
CA ASP A 465 -22.55 -6.38 4.12
C ASP A 465 -21.66 -7.53 4.58
N ASN A 466 -21.08 -8.28 3.66
CA ASN A 466 -20.20 -9.43 3.89
C ASN A 466 -20.74 -10.48 4.89
N LYS A 467 -22.06 -10.55 5.07
CA LYS A 467 -22.70 -11.56 5.95
C LYS A 467 -22.39 -13.00 5.54
N ALA A 468 -22.20 -13.24 4.24
CA ALA A 468 -21.83 -14.57 3.76
C ALA A 468 -20.47 -15.01 4.32
N LEU A 469 -19.48 -14.10 4.33
CA LEU A 469 -18.17 -14.36 4.95
C LEU A 469 -18.30 -14.49 6.48
N ASP A 470 -19.05 -13.59 7.14
CA ASP A 470 -19.28 -13.66 8.59
C ASP A 470 -19.91 -15.00 9.01
N ASN A 471 -20.89 -15.49 8.25
CA ASN A 471 -21.50 -16.80 8.49
C ASN A 471 -20.52 -17.96 8.24
N LYS A 472 -19.69 -17.85 7.20
CA LYS A 472 -18.66 -18.85 6.91
C LYS A 472 -17.60 -18.91 8.03
N LEU A 473 -17.17 -17.77 8.55
CA LEU A 473 -16.22 -17.71 9.65
C LEU A 473 -16.74 -18.41 10.91
N LYS A 474 -18.06 -18.38 11.16
CA LYS A 474 -18.71 -19.10 12.29
C LYS A 474 -18.65 -20.62 12.18
N GLU A 475 -18.36 -21.19 11.01
CA GLU A 475 -18.14 -22.63 10.83
C GLU A 475 -16.77 -23.08 11.35
N PHE A 476 -15.89 -22.12 11.56
CA PHE A 476 -14.52 -22.34 12.04
C PHE A 476 -14.41 -21.93 13.51
N ASP A 477 -13.43 -22.51 14.17
CA ASP A 477 -13.13 -22.23 15.57
C ASP A 477 -12.27 -20.96 15.68
N ILE A 478 -12.88 -19.82 15.37
CA ILE A 478 -12.21 -18.51 15.32
C ILE A 478 -12.40 -17.76 16.62
N SER A 479 -11.29 -17.23 17.14
CA SER A 479 -11.25 -16.39 18.32
C SER A 479 -11.57 -14.93 17.98
N LYS A 480 -11.89 -14.13 18.98
CA LYS A 480 -11.95 -12.68 18.85
C LYS A 480 -10.54 -12.08 19.03
N CYS A 481 -10.17 -11.21 18.10
CA CYS A 481 -9.02 -10.37 18.28
C CYS A 481 -9.31 -9.29 19.34
N GLU A 482 -8.41 -9.11 20.30
CA GLU A 482 -8.54 -8.19 21.43
C GLU A 482 -7.46 -7.12 21.39
N MET A 483 -7.83 -5.84 21.59
CA MET A 483 -6.86 -4.77 21.78
C MET A 483 -6.31 -4.76 23.21
N PHE A 484 -5.03 -4.43 23.35
CA PHE A 484 -4.39 -4.18 24.62
C PHE A 484 -3.37 -3.05 24.54
N SER A 485 -2.89 -2.59 25.65
CA SER A 485 -1.75 -1.69 25.73
C SER A 485 -0.91 -1.99 26.98
N PHE A 486 0.38 -1.68 26.91
CA PHE A 486 1.27 -1.78 28.04
C PHE A 486 2.28 -0.63 28.02
N THR A 487 3.04 -0.48 29.10
CA THR A 487 4.11 0.51 29.20
C THR A 487 5.44 -0.20 29.28
N THR A 488 6.39 0.19 28.42
CA THR A 488 7.75 -0.35 28.41
C THR A 488 8.53 0.08 29.65
N SER A 489 9.69 -0.53 29.89
CA SER A 489 10.61 -0.14 30.96
C SER A 489 11.09 1.33 30.87
N GLU A 490 11.03 1.92 29.66
CA GLU A 490 11.35 3.33 29.40
C GLU A 490 10.16 4.27 29.56
N GLY A 491 9.00 3.79 30.00
CA GLY A 491 7.79 4.59 30.18
C GLY A 491 7.00 4.88 28.88
N ILE A 492 7.32 4.18 27.79
CA ILE A 492 6.63 4.34 26.50
C ILE A 492 5.38 3.45 26.49
N LYS A 493 4.20 4.05 26.32
CA LYS A 493 2.96 3.30 26.14
C LYS A 493 2.86 2.79 24.70
N LEU A 494 2.73 1.46 24.52
CA LEU A 494 2.56 0.81 23.23
C LEU A 494 1.16 0.16 23.13
N ASN A 495 0.61 0.12 21.93
CA ASN A 495 -0.65 -0.52 21.62
C ASN A 495 -0.41 -1.82 20.85
N GLY A 496 -1.24 -2.82 21.12
CA GLY A 496 -1.19 -4.10 20.46
C GLY A 496 -2.55 -4.73 20.28
N TRP A 497 -2.61 -5.77 19.45
CA TRP A 497 -3.72 -6.71 19.41
C TRP A 497 -3.24 -8.12 19.71
N MET A 498 -4.17 -8.97 20.18
CA MET A 498 -3.89 -10.34 20.61
C MET A 498 -5.01 -11.27 20.18
N ILE A 499 -4.64 -12.45 19.72
CA ILE A 499 -5.52 -13.57 19.42
C ILE A 499 -5.11 -14.75 20.30
N LYS A 500 -6.04 -15.28 21.10
CA LYS A 500 -5.82 -16.44 21.95
C LYS A 500 -6.51 -17.67 21.33
N PRO A 501 -6.03 -18.89 21.63
CA PRO A 501 -6.79 -20.10 21.25
C PRO A 501 -8.26 -20.03 21.67
N SER A 502 -9.18 -20.58 20.87
CA SER A 502 -10.61 -20.56 21.17
C SER A 502 -10.96 -21.31 22.45
N ASP A 503 -10.15 -22.34 22.79
CA ASP A 503 -10.23 -23.12 24.04
C ASP A 503 -9.30 -22.59 25.15
N PHE A 504 -9.00 -21.29 25.12
CA PHE A 504 -8.08 -20.63 26.05
C PHE A 504 -8.48 -20.88 27.51
N ASP A 505 -7.52 -21.41 28.29
CA ASP A 505 -7.64 -21.64 29.74
C ASP A 505 -6.58 -20.77 30.47
N PRO A 506 -6.97 -19.80 31.28
CA PRO A 506 -6.05 -18.91 31.98
C PRO A 506 -5.11 -19.62 32.97
N ASN A 507 -5.36 -20.88 33.30
CA ASN A 507 -4.55 -21.71 34.18
C ASN A 507 -3.46 -22.51 33.44
N LYS A 508 -3.47 -22.49 32.10
CA LYS A 508 -2.45 -23.10 31.26
C LYS A 508 -1.44 -22.07 30.82
N LYS A 509 -0.27 -22.54 30.39
CA LYS A 509 0.79 -21.70 29.79
C LYS A 509 0.87 -21.95 28.29
N TYR A 510 0.84 -20.87 27.53
CA TYR A 510 0.84 -20.88 26.07
C TYR A 510 2.12 -20.29 25.49
N PRO A 511 2.67 -20.85 24.42
CA PRO A 511 3.69 -20.19 23.61
C PRO A 511 3.09 -18.97 22.89
N VAL A 512 3.93 -17.95 22.63
CA VAL A 512 3.51 -16.70 21.97
C VAL A 512 4.26 -16.51 20.66
N ILE A 513 3.57 -16.07 19.61
CA ILE A 513 4.18 -15.62 18.36
C ILE A 513 3.87 -14.14 18.17
N LEU A 514 4.91 -13.32 18.09
CA LEU A 514 4.82 -11.91 17.73
C LEU A 514 4.91 -11.81 16.20
N TYR A 515 3.87 -11.27 15.55
CA TYR A 515 3.93 -10.72 14.20
C TYR A 515 4.23 -9.22 14.28
N GLN A 516 5.09 -8.70 13.42
CA GLN A 516 5.36 -7.27 13.38
C GLN A 516 5.90 -6.82 12.01
N TYR A 517 5.72 -5.54 11.68
CA TYR A 517 6.36 -4.89 10.54
C TYR A 517 7.34 -3.82 11.01
N SER A 518 6.88 -2.86 11.83
CA SER A 518 7.65 -1.81 12.51
C SER A 518 8.31 -0.75 11.60
N GLY A 519 8.08 -0.78 10.30
CA GLY A 519 8.65 0.21 9.38
C GLY A 519 8.17 1.64 9.67
N PRO A 520 8.97 2.66 9.36
CA PRO A 520 8.62 4.06 9.60
C PRO A 520 7.27 4.42 9.01
N GLY A 521 6.42 5.06 9.82
CA GLY A 521 5.07 5.47 9.43
C GLY A 521 4.03 4.36 9.29
N ASN A 522 4.45 3.08 9.22
CA ASN A 522 3.51 1.97 9.07
C ASN A 522 2.80 1.65 10.39
N GLN A 523 1.51 1.35 10.34
CA GLN A 523 0.70 0.99 11.50
C GLN A 523 -0.01 -0.35 11.26
N GLN A 524 0.26 -1.35 12.12
CA GLN A 524 -0.34 -2.68 12.07
C GLN A 524 -1.45 -2.88 13.13
N VAL A 525 -1.46 -2.05 14.16
CA VAL A 525 -2.43 -2.12 15.26
C VAL A 525 -3.59 -1.17 14.99
N LEU A 526 -4.57 -1.66 14.25
CA LEU A 526 -5.74 -0.91 13.80
C LEU A 526 -7.04 -1.66 14.13
N ASN A 527 -8.07 -0.93 14.49
CA ASN A 527 -9.43 -1.50 14.59
C ASN A 527 -10.07 -1.58 13.19
N LYS A 528 -9.45 -2.39 12.32
CA LYS A 528 -9.76 -2.54 10.90
C LYS A 528 -9.77 -4.01 10.52
N TRP A 529 -10.66 -4.42 9.61
CA TRP A 529 -10.56 -5.71 8.97
C TRP A 529 -9.32 -5.77 8.07
N GLY A 530 -8.62 -6.88 8.07
CA GLY A 530 -7.41 -7.01 7.28
C GLY A 530 -6.11 -6.72 8.04
N ILE A 531 -6.18 -6.69 9.40
CA ILE A 531 -4.99 -6.79 10.26
C ILE A 531 -4.33 -8.16 10.08
N GLY A 532 -3.09 -8.30 10.59
CA GLY A 532 -2.29 -9.51 10.45
C GLY A 532 -1.49 -9.56 9.14
N ALA A 533 -0.66 -10.57 9.01
CA ALA A 533 0.34 -10.66 7.94
C ALA A 533 -0.24 -10.73 6.52
N PHE A 534 -1.40 -11.35 6.35
CA PHE A 534 -2.03 -11.56 5.05
C PHE A 534 -3.44 -10.95 4.96
N GLY A 535 -3.79 -10.08 5.89
CA GLY A 535 -5.13 -9.53 5.93
C GLY A 535 -6.20 -10.57 6.26
N GLN A 536 -7.39 -10.44 5.69
CA GLN A 536 -8.51 -11.35 5.85
C GLN A 536 -8.95 -11.54 7.32
N GLY A 537 -8.75 -10.51 8.17
CA GLY A 537 -9.08 -10.58 9.60
C GLY A 537 -8.09 -11.39 10.42
N ALA A 538 -6.79 -11.28 10.12
CA ALA A 538 -5.71 -12.02 10.77
C ALA A 538 -5.84 -13.55 10.65
N ILE A 539 -6.33 -14.03 9.50
CA ILE A 539 -6.68 -15.45 9.31
C ILE A 539 -5.47 -16.40 9.45
N PHE A 540 -4.25 -15.93 9.14
CA PHE A 540 -3.04 -16.73 9.35
C PHE A 540 -2.71 -16.85 10.82
N GLU A 541 -2.81 -15.76 11.56
CA GLU A 541 -2.61 -15.73 13.02
C GLU A 541 -3.68 -16.56 13.74
N GLU A 542 -4.94 -16.54 13.27
CA GLU A 542 -5.99 -17.44 13.74
C GLU A 542 -5.62 -18.91 13.51
N SER A 543 -5.05 -19.25 12.35
CA SER A 543 -4.61 -20.61 12.09
C SER A 543 -3.50 -21.08 13.02
N LEU A 544 -2.63 -20.17 13.46
CA LEU A 544 -1.60 -20.44 14.48
C LEU A 544 -2.21 -20.53 15.88
N ALA A 545 -3.20 -19.69 16.20
CA ALA A 545 -3.93 -19.78 17.46
C ALA A 545 -4.63 -21.14 17.63
N GLN A 546 -5.21 -21.67 16.55
CA GLN A 546 -5.80 -23.04 16.54
C GLN A 546 -4.76 -24.15 16.69
N GLN A 547 -3.46 -23.86 16.58
CA GLN A 547 -2.35 -24.77 16.91
C GLN A 547 -1.89 -24.61 18.37
N GLY A 548 -2.51 -23.75 19.15
CA GLY A 548 -2.23 -23.54 20.56
C GLY A 548 -1.27 -22.37 20.85
N PHE A 549 -1.03 -21.45 19.91
CA PHE A 549 -0.25 -20.24 20.13
C PHE A 549 -1.13 -19.07 20.53
N ILE A 550 -0.59 -18.16 21.32
CA ILE A 550 -1.13 -16.79 21.42
C ILE A 550 -0.42 -15.95 20.35
N CYS A 551 -1.16 -15.33 19.45
CA CYS A 551 -0.61 -14.47 18.40
C CYS A 551 -0.77 -13.00 18.79
N VAL A 552 0.28 -12.21 18.67
CA VAL A 552 0.35 -10.83 19.13
C VAL A 552 0.99 -9.95 18.07
N CYS A 553 0.51 -8.71 17.96
CA CYS A 553 1.18 -7.66 17.20
C CYS A 553 1.22 -6.38 18.05
N VAL A 554 2.35 -5.68 18.03
CA VAL A 554 2.53 -4.41 18.73
C VAL A 554 3.21 -3.41 17.81
N ASP A 555 2.65 -2.21 17.73
CA ASP A 555 3.28 -1.06 17.07
C ASP A 555 4.21 -0.35 18.06
N GLY A 556 5.51 -0.49 17.81
CA GLY A 556 6.57 0.20 18.57
C GLY A 556 6.82 1.63 18.08
N ARG A 557 7.83 2.26 18.65
CA ARG A 557 8.34 3.56 18.19
C ARG A 557 8.77 3.47 16.72
N GLY A 558 8.56 4.55 15.98
CA GLY A 558 8.76 4.62 14.53
C GLY A 558 7.49 4.39 13.71
N THR A 559 6.47 3.72 14.28
CA THR A 559 5.21 3.47 13.58
C THR A 559 4.32 4.74 13.52
N GLY A 560 3.33 4.73 12.60
CA GLY A 560 2.49 5.88 12.33
C GLY A 560 1.35 6.13 13.33
N GLY A 561 0.54 7.14 13.02
CA GLY A 561 -0.71 7.45 13.72
C GLY A 561 -0.58 8.26 15.01
N ARG A 562 0.64 8.52 15.49
CA ARG A 562 0.91 9.16 16.80
C ARG A 562 1.68 10.48 16.70
N GLY A 563 1.81 11.02 15.49
CA GLY A 563 2.52 12.27 15.19
C GLY A 563 4.02 12.09 14.94
N ALA A 564 4.64 13.17 14.45
CA ALA A 564 6.00 13.17 13.94
C ALA A 564 7.06 12.78 14.98
N ASP A 565 6.93 13.17 16.24
CA ASP A 565 7.91 12.83 17.28
C ASP A 565 7.99 11.32 17.54
N PHE A 566 6.85 10.64 17.55
CA PHE A 566 6.80 9.19 17.75
C PHE A 566 7.27 8.43 16.51
N GLU A 567 6.88 8.90 15.33
CA GLU A 567 7.22 8.26 14.06
C GLU A 567 8.70 8.47 13.70
N LYS A 568 9.20 9.69 13.81
CA LYS A 568 10.54 10.05 13.36
C LYS A 568 11.63 9.92 14.40
N CYS A 569 11.35 9.29 15.58
CA CYS A 569 12.36 9.07 16.61
C CYS A 569 13.43 8.04 16.19
N THR A 570 13.15 7.22 15.18
CA THR A 570 14.07 6.21 14.63
C THR A 570 15.01 6.75 13.54
N TYR A 571 14.85 8.03 13.17
CA TYR A 571 15.66 8.70 12.15
C TYR A 571 17.17 8.54 12.41
N LEU A 572 17.93 8.19 11.37
CA LEU A 572 19.35 7.85 11.33
C LEU A 572 19.75 6.53 12.00
N ARG A 573 18.85 5.84 12.70
CA ARG A 573 19.14 4.60 13.43
C ARG A 573 18.00 3.59 13.34
N LEU A 574 17.54 3.30 12.10
CA LEU A 574 16.48 2.33 11.86
C LEU A 574 16.82 0.97 12.49
N GLY A 575 15.90 0.40 13.25
CA GLY A 575 16.01 -0.90 13.88
C GLY A 575 16.45 -0.88 15.36
N ASP A 576 17.02 0.21 15.86
CA ASP A 576 17.44 0.29 17.28
C ASP A 576 16.23 0.33 18.23
N LEU A 577 15.35 1.31 18.08
CA LEU A 577 14.19 1.48 18.94
C LEU A 577 13.10 0.46 18.64
N GLU A 578 12.92 0.14 17.37
CA GLU A 578 11.93 -0.84 16.90
C GLU A 578 12.22 -2.23 17.49
N SER A 579 13.46 -2.70 17.42
CA SER A 579 13.85 -3.99 18.00
C SER A 579 13.73 -4.00 19.53
N LYS A 580 14.10 -2.89 20.17
CA LYS A 580 13.97 -2.74 21.62
C LYS A 580 12.50 -2.84 22.07
N ASP A 581 11.59 -2.20 21.35
CA ASP A 581 10.17 -2.23 21.68
C ASP A 581 9.54 -3.62 21.45
N GLN A 582 10.03 -4.41 20.46
CA GLN A 582 9.60 -5.81 20.30
C GLN A 582 10.14 -6.72 21.41
N VAL A 583 11.37 -6.48 21.89
CA VAL A 583 11.92 -7.18 23.07
C VAL A 583 11.13 -6.82 24.34
N GLU A 584 10.79 -5.54 24.55
CA GLU A 584 9.90 -5.11 25.65
C GLU A 584 8.51 -5.77 25.55
N THR A 585 7.99 -5.93 24.33
CA THR A 585 6.74 -6.67 24.10
C THR A 585 6.86 -8.12 24.56
N ALA A 586 7.95 -8.80 24.19
CA ALA A 586 8.20 -10.18 24.61
C ALA A 586 8.31 -10.31 26.13
N LEU A 587 9.02 -9.38 26.79
CA LEU A 587 9.13 -9.33 28.25
C LEU A 587 7.78 -9.09 28.92
N TYR A 588 6.97 -8.16 28.42
CA TYR A 588 5.62 -7.93 28.90
C TYR A 588 4.75 -9.19 28.74
N MET A 589 4.75 -9.82 27.56
CA MET A 589 4.01 -11.06 27.35
C MET A 589 4.46 -12.15 28.30
N GLY A 590 5.77 -12.32 28.50
CA GLY A 590 6.35 -13.30 29.43
C GLY A 590 5.99 -13.07 30.91
N SER A 591 5.56 -11.85 31.28
CA SER A 591 5.08 -11.53 32.63
C SER A 591 3.63 -11.99 32.88
N LEU A 592 2.87 -12.31 31.84
CA LEU A 592 1.48 -12.73 31.98
C LEU A 592 1.39 -14.16 32.50
N PRO A 593 0.46 -14.46 33.44
CA PRO A 593 0.42 -15.75 34.13
C PRO A 593 0.17 -16.95 33.20
N TYR A 594 -0.49 -16.71 32.09
CA TYR A 594 -0.84 -17.72 31.07
C TYR A 594 0.17 -17.82 29.91
N VAL A 595 1.30 -17.12 29.97
CA VAL A 595 2.33 -17.18 28.93
C VAL A 595 3.51 -18.02 29.40
N ASP A 596 4.00 -18.86 28.52
CA ASP A 596 5.29 -19.53 28.66
C ASP A 596 6.40 -18.61 28.16
N LYS A 597 7.07 -17.94 29.06
CA LYS A 597 8.13 -16.96 28.75
C LYS A 597 9.34 -17.55 28.01
N ASP A 598 9.54 -18.86 28.10
CA ASP A 598 10.65 -19.57 27.45
C ASP A 598 10.27 -20.03 26.02
N ARG A 599 9.04 -19.79 25.60
CA ARG A 599 8.50 -20.12 24.28
C ARG A 599 7.83 -18.91 23.59
N ILE A 600 8.63 -17.86 23.34
CA ILE A 600 8.20 -16.67 22.62
C ILE A 600 8.94 -16.61 21.28
N GLY A 601 8.19 -16.54 20.17
CA GLY A 601 8.72 -16.39 18.82
C GLY A 601 8.38 -15.03 18.23
N ILE A 602 9.09 -14.66 17.16
CA ILE A 602 8.87 -13.41 16.42
C ILE A 602 8.97 -13.66 14.91
N TRP A 603 8.18 -12.96 14.11
CA TRP A 603 8.35 -13.00 12.67
C TRP A 603 7.86 -11.75 11.99
N GLY A 604 8.35 -11.54 10.76
CA GLY A 604 7.93 -10.45 9.91
C GLY A 604 8.47 -10.58 8.50
N TRP A 605 7.94 -9.73 7.60
CA TRP A 605 8.25 -9.69 6.18
C TRP A 605 8.84 -8.34 5.81
N SER A 606 9.84 -8.29 4.91
CA SER A 606 10.47 -7.05 4.45
C SER A 606 11.11 -6.30 5.63
N TYR A 607 10.70 -5.07 5.92
CA TYR A 607 11.12 -4.37 7.13
C TYR A 607 10.85 -5.18 8.40
N GLY A 608 9.72 -5.90 8.45
CA GLY A 608 9.43 -6.83 9.56
C GLY A 608 10.43 -7.98 9.65
N GLY A 609 10.95 -8.45 8.51
CA GLY A 609 12.07 -9.41 8.47
C GLY A 609 13.37 -8.79 9.03
N TRP A 610 13.70 -7.57 8.62
CA TRP A 610 14.78 -6.78 9.21
C TRP A 610 14.63 -6.66 10.73
N ASN A 611 13.46 -6.20 11.21
CA ASN A 611 13.26 -5.99 12.63
C ASN A 611 13.17 -7.30 13.41
N THR A 612 12.79 -8.42 12.79
CA THR A 612 12.92 -9.76 13.39
C THR A 612 14.38 -10.09 13.66
N LEU A 613 15.28 -9.93 12.68
CA LEU A 613 16.71 -10.17 12.84
C LEU A 613 17.34 -9.23 13.88
N MET A 614 16.97 -7.95 13.86
CA MET A 614 17.41 -6.96 14.85
C MET A 614 16.94 -7.30 16.25
N SER A 615 15.70 -7.75 16.43
CA SER A 615 15.13 -8.13 17.73
C SER A 615 15.75 -9.39 18.29
N MET A 616 16.03 -10.40 17.46
CA MET A 616 16.72 -11.62 17.88
C MET A 616 18.19 -11.39 18.24
N SER A 617 18.80 -10.31 17.78
CA SER A 617 20.19 -9.91 18.05
C SER A 617 20.31 -8.64 18.91
N GLU A 618 19.23 -8.22 19.57
CA GLU A 618 19.21 -7.03 20.42
C GLU A 618 20.10 -7.18 21.67
N GLY A 619 20.30 -8.41 22.15
CA GLY A 619 21.23 -8.74 23.22
C GLY A 619 20.58 -9.33 24.47
N ARG A 620 19.29 -9.14 24.71
CA ARG A 620 18.58 -9.69 25.90
C ARG A 620 18.12 -11.15 25.71
N GLY A 621 18.19 -11.72 24.51
CA GLY A 621 17.97 -13.15 24.25
C GLY A 621 16.58 -13.68 24.63
N VAL A 622 15.52 -12.95 24.36
CA VAL A 622 14.15 -13.28 24.78
C VAL A 622 13.40 -14.20 23.81
N PHE A 623 13.81 -14.25 22.53
CA PHE A 623 13.12 -15.02 21.52
C PHE A 623 13.69 -16.44 21.39
N LYS A 624 12.81 -17.44 21.47
CA LYS A 624 13.15 -18.86 21.27
C LYS A 624 13.33 -19.20 19.78
N ALA A 625 12.54 -18.57 18.92
CA ALA A 625 12.56 -18.80 17.48
C ALA A 625 12.14 -17.54 16.71
N GLY A 626 12.65 -17.36 15.50
CA GLY A 626 12.21 -16.27 14.61
C GLY A 626 12.22 -16.63 13.14
N VAL A 627 11.33 -15.98 12.39
CA VAL A 627 11.24 -16.13 10.93
C VAL A 627 11.37 -14.77 10.26
N ALA A 628 12.38 -14.60 9.40
CA ALA A 628 12.60 -13.41 8.62
C ALA A 628 12.30 -13.70 7.14
N VAL A 629 11.28 -13.06 6.59
CA VAL A 629 10.88 -13.22 5.18
C VAL A 629 11.34 -12.02 4.38
N ALA A 630 12.13 -12.26 3.32
CA ALA A 630 12.67 -11.23 2.42
C ALA A 630 13.26 -10.01 3.17
N PRO A 631 14.16 -10.25 4.16
CA PRO A 631 14.66 -9.20 5.04
C PRO A 631 15.72 -8.32 4.36
N PRO A 632 15.68 -6.99 4.47
CA PRO A 632 16.91 -6.20 4.46
C PRO A 632 17.84 -6.68 5.58
N THR A 633 19.15 -6.57 5.38
CA THR A 633 20.16 -6.94 6.39
C THR A 633 21.26 -5.90 6.53
N ASN A 634 21.34 -5.01 5.56
CA ASN A 634 22.15 -3.80 5.62
C ASN A 634 21.52 -2.75 4.70
N TRP A 635 21.27 -1.57 5.21
CA TRP A 635 20.66 -0.48 4.44
C TRP A 635 21.52 -0.01 3.26
N ARG A 636 22.79 -0.39 3.17
CA ARG A 636 23.64 -0.17 2.00
C ARG A 636 23.19 -0.96 0.76
N TYR A 637 22.37 -2.01 0.94
CA TYR A 637 21.90 -2.88 -0.15
C TYR A 637 20.47 -2.57 -0.59
N TYR A 638 19.84 -1.59 0.03
CA TYR A 638 18.49 -1.17 -0.34
C TYR A 638 18.55 0.10 -1.22
N ASP A 639 17.39 0.53 -1.77
CA ASP A 639 17.39 1.69 -2.66
C ASP A 639 17.74 3.00 -1.94
N SER A 640 18.20 3.98 -2.74
CA SER A 640 18.67 5.27 -2.26
C SER A 640 17.55 6.14 -1.72
N VAL A 641 16.38 6.19 -2.40
CA VAL A 641 15.30 7.14 -2.06
C VAL A 641 14.70 6.81 -0.71
N TYR A 642 14.31 5.55 -0.49
CA TYR A 642 13.83 5.10 0.81
C TYR A 642 14.90 5.24 1.89
N THR A 643 16.08 4.68 1.64
CA THR A 643 17.10 4.59 2.67
C THR A 643 17.63 5.95 3.08
N GLU A 644 17.92 6.83 2.13
CA GLU A 644 18.46 8.16 2.44
C GLU A 644 17.43 9.08 3.11
N ARG A 645 16.13 8.89 2.84
CA ARG A 645 15.05 9.58 3.56
C ARG A 645 15.17 9.39 5.07
N TYR A 646 15.48 8.19 5.52
CA TYR A 646 15.51 7.82 6.94
C TYR A 646 16.91 7.77 7.53
N MET A 647 17.94 7.51 6.72
CA MET A 647 19.30 7.22 7.18
C MET A 647 20.35 8.19 6.63
N ARG A 648 20.01 9.05 5.69
CA ARG A 648 20.94 9.83 4.86
C ARG A 648 21.93 8.93 4.13
N THR A 649 23.03 9.49 3.59
CA THR A 649 24.05 8.68 2.92
C THR A 649 24.97 7.97 3.92
N PRO A 650 25.63 6.86 3.54
CA PRO A 650 26.63 6.20 4.39
C PRO A 650 27.80 7.07 4.78
N LYS A 651 28.11 8.11 4.00
CA LYS A 651 29.17 9.07 4.31
C LYS A 651 28.76 10.03 5.45
N GLU A 652 27.49 10.43 5.46
CA GLU A 652 26.95 11.36 6.47
C GLU A 652 26.59 10.64 7.78
N ASN A 653 26.19 9.37 7.71
CA ASN A 653 25.72 8.59 8.86
C ASN A 653 26.43 7.23 8.97
N LYS A 654 27.77 7.25 9.01
CA LYS A 654 28.58 6.03 9.01
C LYS A 654 28.18 5.07 10.13
N SER A 655 27.99 5.56 11.37
CA SER A 655 27.64 4.72 12.53
C SER A 655 26.27 4.07 12.41
N GLY A 656 25.27 4.77 11.87
CA GLY A 656 23.93 4.22 11.64
C GLY A 656 23.96 3.03 10.68
N TYR A 657 24.80 3.07 9.66
CA TYR A 657 24.94 1.97 8.71
C TYR A 657 25.82 0.82 9.23
N ASP A 658 26.93 1.13 9.93
CA ASP A 658 27.92 0.13 10.32
C ASP A 658 27.55 -0.63 11.61
N GLU A 659 26.87 0.02 12.54
CA GLU A 659 26.59 -0.52 13.88
C GLU A 659 25.15 -1.03 14.02
N VAL A 660 24.19 -0.41 13.29
CA VAL A 660 22.77 -0.69 13.43
C VAL A 660 22.32 -1.59 12.26
N ASN A 661 22.75 -2.85 12.33
CA ASN A 661 22.31 -3.87 11.37
C ASN A 661 22.54 -5.28 11.95
N PRO A 662 21.78 -6.30 11.52
CA PRO A 662 21.90 -7.66 12.04
C PRO A 662 23.23 -8.34 11.69
N ILE A 663 23.92 -7.94 10.60
CA ILE A 663 25.26 -8.46 10.26
C ILE A 663 26.26 -8.05 11.34
N ALA A 664 26.27 -6.76 11.75
CA ALA A 664 27.13 -6.27 12.81
C ALA A 664 26.82 -6.89 14.18
N ARG A 665 25.57 -7.33 14.38
CA ARG A 665 25.07 -7.90 15.64
C ARG A 665 24.98 -9.43 15.61
N VAL A 666 25.53 -10.10 14.60
CA VAL A 666 25.38 -11.54 14.36
C VAL A 666 25.78 -12.39 15.57
N ASN A 667 26.80 -11.98 16.33
CA ASN A 667 27.23 -12.69 17.54
C ASN A 667 26.17 -12.70 18.65
N ASN A 668 25.27 -11.72 18.67
CA ASN A 668 24.17 -11.63 19.64
C ASN A 668 22.94 -12.42 19.23
N LEU A 669 22.93 -13.01 18.04
CA LEU A 669 21.77 -13.81 17.59
C LEU A 669 21.46 -14.91 18.59
N HIS A 670 20.22 -14.93 19.10
CA HIS A 670 19.71 -15.90 20.05
C HIS A 670 18.43 -16.55 19.51
N GLY A 671 18.30 -17.86 19.71
CA GLY A 671 17.16 -18.65 19.27
C GLY A 671 17.32 -19.24 17.86
N ALA A 672 16.39 -20.13 17.49
CA ALA A 672 16.37 -20.76 16.17
C ALA A 672 15.91 -19.74 15.09
N LEU A 673 16.54 -19.75 13.93
CA LEU A 673 16.26 -18.82 12.85
C LEU A 673 15.87 -19.55 11.55
N LEU A 674 14.78 -19.08 10.91
CA LEU A 674 14.42 -19.43 9.53
C LEU A 674 14.41 -18.15 8.68
N ILE A 675 15.12 -18.17 7.55
CA ILE A 675 15.12 -17.10 6.56
C ILE A 675 14.41 -17.61 5.31
N CYS A 676 13.52 -16.81 4.72
CA CYS A 676 12.83 -17.12 3.47
C CYS A 676 13.03 -16.00 2.48
N HIS A 677 13.45 -16.29 1.22
CA HIS A 677 13.68 -15.22 0.23
C HIS A 677 13.39 -15.70 -1.21
N GLY A 678 12.92 -14.77 -2.05
CA GLY A 678 12.80 -14.96 -3.49
C GLY A 678 14.10 -14.61 -4.22
N LEU A 679 14.58 -15.46 -5.12
CA LEU A 679 15.82 -15.18 -5.87
C LEU A 679 15.70 -14.04 -6.87
N ALA A 680 14.49 -13.75 -7.35
CA ALA A 680 14.23 -12.65 -8.29
C ALA A 680 13.53 -11.47 -7.58
N ASP A 681 13.82 -11.27 -6.30
CA ASP A 681 13.35 -10.12 -5.55
C ASP A 681 14.04 -8.86 -6.09
N ASP A 682 13.27 -8.02 -6.75
CA ASP A 682 13.72 -6.78 -7.39
C ASP A 682 13.61 -5.55 -6.47
N ASN A 683 13.13 -5.75 -5.25
CA ASN A 683 12.98 -4.73 -4.22
C ASN A 683 14.05 -4.92 -3.13
N VAL A 684 13.92 -5.96 -2.31
CA VAL A 684 14.95 -6.38 -1.35
C VAL A 684 15.77 -7.50 -1.98
N HIS A 685 16.90 -7.16 -2.57
CA HIS A 685 17.71 -8.13 -3.29
C HIS A 685 18.16 -9.30 -2.42
N PHE A 686 18.21 -10.50 -3.00
CA PHE A 686 18.71 -11.71 -2.34
C PHE A 686 20.12 -11.53 -1.75
N GLN A 687 20.90 -10.57 -2.24
CA GLN A 687 22.17 -10.15 -1.64
C GLN A 687 22.07 -9.95 -0.13
N ASN A 688 20.97 -9.37 0.37
CA ASN A 688 20.76 -9.17 1.81
C ASN A 688 20.83 -10.50 2.58
N THR A 689 20.12 -11.53 2.11
CA THR A 689 20.17 -12.88 2.72
C THR A 689 21.54 -13.51 2.55
N ALA A 690 22.15 -13.44 1.37
CA ALA A 690 23.47 -14.04 1.10
C ALA A 690 24.57 -13.48 2.01
N GLU A 691 24.63 -12.15 2.17
CA GLU A 691 25.63 -11.49 3.05
C GLU A 691 25.37 -11.79 4.54
N TYR A 692 24.09 -11.89 4.94
CA TYR A 692 23.77 -12.24 6.34
C TYR A 692 24.04 -13.70 6.66
N THR A 693 23.72 -14.63 5.75
CA THR A 693 24.01 -16.05 5.95
C THR A 693 25.50 -16.33 5.96
N GLU A 694 26.31 -15.63 5.16
CA GLU A 694 27.78 -15.66 5.28
C GLU A 694 28.25 -15.21 6.67
N ALA A 695 27.71 -14.11 7.18
CA ALA A 695 28.04 -13.64 8.52
C ALA A 695 27.66 -14.65 9.62
N LEU A 696 26.51 -15.34 9.47
CA LEU A 696 26.08 -16.40 10.39
C LEU A 696 27.06 -17.58 10.38
N VAL A 697 27.50 -18.02 9.19
CA VAL A 697 28.50 -19.11 9.04
C VAL A 697 29.81 -18.72 9.73
N GLN A 698 30.31 -17.50 9.50
CA GLN A 698 31.54 -17.04 10.12
C GLN A 698 31.45 -16.85 11.63
N ALA A 699 30.23 -16.63 12.16
CA ALA A 699 29.94 -16.53 13.59
C ALA A 699 29.57 -17.88 14.24
N ASP A 700 29.66 -19.00 13.50
CA ASP A 700 29.29 -20.36 13.93
C ASP A 700 27.85 -20.41 14.50
N LYS A 701 26.91 -19.79 13.77
CA LYS A 701 25.48 -19.75 14.10
C LYS A 701 24.68 -20.65 13.16
N ASP A 702 23.85 -21.51 13.73
CA ASP A 702 22.91 -22.34 12.96
C ASP A 702 21.71 -21.55 12.47
N PHE A 703 21.25 -21.85 11.27
CA PHE A 703 20.04 -21.29 10.67
C PHE A 703 19.40 -22.26 9.68
N LYS A 704 18.13 -22.02 9.33
CA LYS A 704 17.41 -22.68 8.24
C LYS A 704 17.10 -21.66 7.17
N GLU A 705 17.08 -22.10 5.90
CA GLU A 705 16.84 -21.21 4.76
C GLU A 705 15.89 -21.86 3.75
N ASN A 706 14.91 -21.10 3.24
CA ASN A 706 14.03 -21.48 2.14
C ASN A 706 14.15 -20.48 0.99
N ILE A 707 14.65 -20.97 -0.15
CA ILE A 707 14.84 -20.16 -1.36
C ILE A 707 13.72 -20.44 -2.34
N TYR A 708 13.16 -19.35 -2.93
CA TYR A 708 12.08 -19.42 -3.91
C TYR A 708 12.58 -18.92 -5.26
N VAL A 709 12.84 -19.88 -6.16
CA VAL A 709 13.42 -19.64 -7.49
C VAL A 709 12.52 -18.74 -8.32
N ASN A 710 13.08 -17.67 -8.94
CA ASN A 710 12.41 -16.69 -9.77
C ASN A 710 11.25 -15.93 -9.10
N ARG A 711 11.11 -15.99 -7.78
CA ARG A 711 10.06 -15.26 -7.06
C ARG A 711 10.55 -13.88 -6.65
N ASN A 712 9.66 -12.89 -6.83
CA ASN A 712 9.87 -11.50 -6.40
C ASN A 712 9.62 -11.31 -4.89
N HIS A 713 9.57 -10.05 -4.46
CA HIS A 713 9.39 -9.69 -3.05
C HIS A 713 8.12 -10.25 -2.41
N SER A 714 7.06 -10.48 -3.18
CA SER A 714 5.79 -10.99 -2.68
C SER A 714 5.75 -12.53 -2.55
N ILE A 715 6.72 -13.26 -3.07
CA ILE A 715 6.86 -14.73 -2.99
C ILE A 715 5.53 -15.44 -3.29
N TYR A 716 5.01 -15.33 -4.49
CA TYR A 716 3.74 -15.92 -4.91
C TYR A 716 3.86 -16.68 -6.25
N GLY A 717 2.76 -17.24 -6.72
CA GLY A 717 2.65 -18.02 -7.95
C GLY A 717 2.60 -19.52 -7.69
N GLY A 718 1.63 -20.20 -8.32
CA GLY A 718 1.38 -21.63 -8.12
C GLY A 718 1.20 -21.98 -6.64
N ASN A 719 1.92 -23.00 -6.18
CA ASN A 719 1.87 -23.44 -4.78
C ASN A 719 2.82 -22.70 -3.83
N THR A 720 3.51 -21.66 -4.29
CA THR A 720 4.61 -21.01 -3.54
C THR A 720 4.17 -20.44 -2.20
N ARG A 721 3.08 -19.65 -2.18
CA ARG A 721 2.57 -19.05 -0.95
C ARG A 721 2.09 -20.09 0.07
N ASN A 722 1.43 -21.15 -0.38
CA ASN A 722 1.01 -22.25 0.48
C ASN A 722 2.23 -22.97 1.08
N HIS A 723 3.30 -23.19 0.30
CA HIS A 723 4.54 -23.78 0.81
C HIS A 723 5.18 -22.88 1.86
N LEU A 724 5.32 -21.57 1.59
CA LEU A 724 5.91 -20.60 2.52
C LEU A 724 5.19 -20.60 3.88
N LEU A 725 3.85 -20.45 3.89
CA LEU A 725 3.07 -20.39 5.12
C LEU A 725 3.17 -21.69 5.93
N ARG A 726 3.16 -22.84 5.23
CA ARG A 726 3.35 -24.14 5.86
C ARG A 726 4.75 -24.27 6.49
N GLN A 727 5.80 -23.75 5.83
CA GLN A 727 7.16 -23.77 6.40
C GLN A 727 7.25 -22.91 7.66
N ILE A 728 6.66 -21.72 7.66
CA ILE A 728 6.59 -20.84 8.83
C ILE A 728 5.86 -21.55 9.98
N THR A 729 4.68 -22.10 9.72
CA THR A 729 3.90 -22.84 10.73
C THR A 729 4.67 -24.02 11.31
N ASN A 730 5.26 -24.87 10.45
CA ASN A 730 6.01 -26.05 10.87
C ASN A 730 7.27 -25.68 11.67
N PHE A 731 7.92 -24.59 11.29
CA PHE A 731 9.10 -24.11 12.02
C PHE A 731 8.75 -23.76 13.46
N PHE A 732 7.72 -22.95 13.69
CA PHE A 732 7.28 -22.61 15.06
C PHE A 732 6.79 -23.84 15.83
N LEU A 733 6.03 -24.74 15.20
CA LEU A 733 5.59 -25.98 15.82
C LEU A 733 6.78 -26.88 16.24
N THR A 734 7.89 -26.82 15.53
CA THR A 734 9.09 -27.62 15.84
C THR A 734 9.94 -26.99 16.92
N GLU A 735 10.24 -25.70 16.78
CA GLU A 735 11.21 -25.01 17.63
C GLU A 735 10.61 -24.53 18.97
N MET A 736 9.29 -24.42 19.06
CA MET A 736 8.58 -23.91 20.23
C MET A 736 7.74 -24.98 20.95
N LYS A 737 8.04 -26.26 20.72
CA LYS A 737 7.43 -27.39 21.46
C LYS A 737 7.89 -27.45 22.90
#